data_2fdfac5b70e8852476b56e8b8aaab54a
#
_entry.id   2fdfac5b70e8852476b56e8b8aaab54a
#
_cell.length_a   1.000
_cell.length_b   1.000
_cell.length_c   1.000
_cell.angle_alpha   90.00
_cell.angle_beta   90.00
_cell.angle_gamma   90.00
#
_symmetry.space_group_name_H-M   'P 1'
#
loop_
_entity.id
_entity.type
_entity.pdbx_description
1 polymer ?
#
loop_
_entity_poly.entity_id
_entity_poly.type
_entity_poly.pdbx_seq_one_letter_code
_entity_poly.pdbx_strand_id
1 'polypeptide(L)'
;MKSGAAPLLSLLKQYFGFTSFRPLQEEIIRDSLAGKDVFALLPTGGGKSLCFQLPAMTQPGLTVVVSPLIALMKDQVDAMQAGGIPATFLNSSLTQNESRTRLRGLHNDEFRLLYVAPERLMLSGFLSDLQRWNVRLLAVDEAHCISEWGHDFRPEYRQLAELRKLFPETPMMALTATATGRVRADIIKLLKLREPRCYVASFNRPNLTYRVLAKNKPYDQVLEFVRARPKESGIVYCQSRKSAESVALRLNEDGVKAKPYHAGLAPKERSEHQELFLRDDVRVICATIAFGMGINKPNVRFVLHYDLPKNIEGYYQETGRAGRDGLPGECVLLFSAGDVIKQTRFIDEKPDPKEQQIAREQLQKMVHYAECAGCRRRELLAYFGEEFGVPPLGGSGRLETDAEPPKGGTPNEAPNCGACDNCLSPRETFDGTVAAQKFLSCVYRIREKTRFGVGLNHVIEVLTGADTEKVRKWNHEQLSTYGIGKEHGRPEWAAIGRELIRLGHLRQTSGKFSVLELTNDGLAALKQRRKVTLTKPVTAPESKVHRAGEIACDEVLFDRLRKLRKQLADERNVPAYIVFSDVALRQMARDYPASEREFARISGVGEKKLREIGDVFLAEIATYLQTNPRQIFADDSFAAPAPPARNSLGDSVRDTLRRFRTGQSVEQIAEERNLTLGTIHGHLTEAIERDEPVELKRFFTDTEQQKFAAAFERNGFGNLTAVFESLGGACDYGRLRIFRAAMTVRQTAAQ
;
A
#
# COMPACT_ATOMS: atom_id res chain seq x y z
N MET A 1 -20.76 -31.74 20.93
CA MET A 1 -19.59 -31.26 21.67
C MET A 1 -19.02 -30.07 20.91
N LYS A 2 -19.22 -28.87 21.41
CA LYS A 2 -18.62 -27.64 20.83
C LYS A 2 -17.15 -27.64 21.27
N SER A 3 -16.27 -28.06 20.38
CA SER A 3 -14.83 -27.88 20.51
C SER A 3 -14.56 -26.38 20.64
N GLY A 4 -14.08 -25.95 21.83
CA GLY A 4 -13.72 -24.56 22.07
C GLY A 4 -12.57 -24.17 21.14
N ALA A 5 -12.88 -23.46 20.06
CA ALA A 5 -11.87 -22.80 19.24
C ALA A 5 -11.12 -21.82 20.13
N ALA A 6 -9.79 -22.00 20.26
CA ALA A 6 -8.95 -21.04 20.97
C ALA A 6 -9.21 -19.63 20.38
N PRO A 7 -9.32 -18.59 21.21
CA PRO A 7 -9.61 -17.26 20.70
C PRO A 7 -8.55 -16.86 19.66
N LEU A 8 -8.97 -16.36 18.52
CA LEU A 8 -8.09 -16.00 17.39
C LEU A 8 -6.90 -15.14 17.82
N LEU A 9 -7.09 -14.25 18.79
CA LEU A 9 -6.04 -13.41 19.35
C LEU A 9 -4.95 -14.24 20.09
N SER A 10 -5.31 -15.35 20.74
CA SER A 10 -4.33 -16.24 21.38
C SER A 10 -3.44 -16.91 20.35
N LEU A 11 -4.03 -17.45 19.27
CA LEU A 11 -3.27 -18.04 18.16
C LEU A 11 -2.43 -17.00 17.42
N LEU A 12 -2.96 -15.78 17.22
CA LEU A 12 -2.22 -14.66 16.65
C LEU A 12 -0.97 -14.35 17.47
N LYS A 13 -1.10 -14.28 18.81
CA LYS A 13 0.03 -14.03 19.71
C LYS A 13 1.01 -15.19 19.71
N GLN A 14 0.51 -16.42 19.81
CA GLN A 14 1.32 -17.64 19.90
C GLN A 14 2.22 -17.82 18.67
N TYR A 15 1.65 -17.78 17.47
CA TYR A 15 2.37 -18.10 16.23
C TYR A 15 3.04 -16.90 15.57
N PHE A 16 2.46 -15.71 15.69
CA PHE A 16 2.91 -14.51 14.97
C PHE A 16 3.46 -13.41 15.89
N GLY A 17 3.21 -13.51 17.20
CA GLY A 17 3.68 -12.53 18.19
C GLY A 17 2.92 -11.21 18.19
N PHE A 18 1.78 -11.10 17.47
CA PHE A 18 0.95 -9.91 17.42
C PHE A 18 -0.17 -9.96 18.46
N THR A 19 -0.49 -8.82 19.06
CA THR A 19 -1.54 -8.67 20.08
C THR A 19 -2.86 -8.15 19.54
N SER A 20 -2.88 -7.68 18.30
CA SER A 20 -4.07 -7.16 17.63
C SER A 20 -4.02 -7.42 16.13
N PHE A 21 -5.18 -7.51 15.52
CA PHE A 21 -5.33 -7.57 14.06
C PHE A 21 -5.17 -6.20 13.44
N ARG A 22 -4.69 -6.16 12.20
CA ARG A 22 -4.83 -4.98 11.35
C ARG A 22 -6.27 -4.83 10.89
N PRO A 23 -6.70 -3.63 10.43
CA PRO A 23 -8.05 -3.43 9.92
C PRO A 23 -8.47 -4.48 8.89
N LEU A 24 -9.69 -4.98 8.97
CA LEU A 24 -10.33 -5.99 8.14
C LEU A 24 -9.77 -7.44 8.27
N GLN A 25 -8.61 -7.67 8.92
CA GLN A 25 -8.04 -9.01 9.00
C GLN A 25 -8.95 -9.97 9.80
N GLU A 26 -9.47 -9.53 10.95
CA GLU A 26 -10.29 -10.38 11.81
C GLU A 26 -11.60 -10.76 11.12
N GLU A 27 -12.25 -9.80 10.46
CA GLU A 27 -13.49 -10.02 9.73
C GLU A 27 -13.30 -11.00 8.56
N ILE A 28 -12.23 -10.83 7.77
CA ILE A 28 -11.85 -11.73 6.68
C ILE A 28 -11.64 -13.16 7.21
N ILE A 29 -10.90 -13.31 8.30
CA ILE A 29 -10.62 -14.61 8.93
C ILE A 29 -11.91 -15.26 9.43
N ARG A 30 -12.77 -14.52 10.13
CA ARG A 30 -14.04 -15.02 10.66
C ARG A 30 -14.99 -15.46 9.56
N ASP A 31 -15.14 -14.70 8.49
CA ASP A 31 -16.01 -15.07 7.36
C ASP A 31 -15.48 -16.30 6.62
N SER A 32 -14.16 -16.41 6.43
CA SER A 32 -13.53 -17.61 5.88
C SER A 32 -13.78 -18.85 6.75
N LEU A 33 -13.63 -18.74 8.08
CA LEU A 33 -13.91 -19.82 9.02
C LEU A 33 -15.40 -20.19 9.09
N ALA A 34 -16.28 -19.26 8.77
CA ALA A 34 -17.73 -19.50 8.63
C ALA A 34 -18.11 -20.15 7.28
N GLY A 35 -17.14 -20.54 6.44
CA GLY A 35 -17.38 -21.21 5.16
C GLY A 35 -17.78 -20.28 4.02
N LYS A 36 -17.63 -18.97 4.16
CA LYS A 36 -17.99 -17.98 3.12
C LYS A 36 -16.82 -17.78 2.17
N ASP A 37 -17.14 -17.57 0.90
CA ASP A 37 -16.15 -17.07 -0.05
C ASP A 37 -15.81 -15.62 0.26
N VAL A 38 -14.52 -15.25 0.08
CA VAL A 38 -14.00 -13.93 0.41
C VAL A 38 -13.22 -13.35 -0.78
N PHE A 39 -13.50 -12.10 -1.11
CA PHE A 39 -12.62 -11.27 -1.92
C PHE A 39 -11.96 -10.22 -1.00
N ALA A 40 -10.64 -10.21 -0.94
CA ALA A 40 -9.89 -9.29 -0.09
C ALA A 40 -8.86 -8.49 -0.90
N LEU A 41 -9.07 -7.18 -0.96
CA LEU A 41 -8.15 -6.21 -1.53
C LEU A 41 -7.45 -5.49 -0.38
N LEU A 42 -6.22 -5.91 -0.09
CA LEU A 42 -5.39 -5.38 0.98
C LEU A 42 -4.07 -4.87 0.40
N PRO A 43 -3.61 -3.66 0.72
CA PRO A 43 -2.39 -3.09 0.15
C PRO A 43 -1.16 -3.96 0.44
N THR A 44 -0.09 -3.74 -0.32
CA THR A 44 1.20 -4.38 -0.03
C THR A 44 1.66 -4.01 1.38
N GLY A 45 2.04 -5.01 2.19
CA GLY A 45 2.32 -4.82 3.62
C GLY A 45 1.07 -4.80 4.52
N GLY A 46 -0.14 -4.90 3.98
CA GLY A 46 -1.39 -4.97 4.74
C GLY A 46 -1.63 -6.28 5.49
N GLY A 47 -0.75 -7.26 5.33
CA GLY A 47 -0.83 -8.55 6.05
C GLY A 47 -1.79 -9.55 5.41
N LYS A 48 -1.92 -9.56 4.07
CA LYS A 48 -2.76 -10.50 3.29
C LYS A 48 -2.54 -11.96 3.71
N SER A 49 -1.29 -12.38 3.85
CA SER A 49 -0.94 -13.78 4.13
C SER A 49 -1.52 -14.27 5.45
N LEU A 50 -1.62 -13.41 6.47
CA LEU A 50 -2.21 -13.77 7.77
C LEU A 50 -3.67 -14.22 7.64
N CYS A 51 -4.40 -13.66 6.67
CA CYS A 51 -5.82 -13.95 6.46
C CYS A 51 -6.11 -15.42 6.11
N PHE A 52 -5.14 -16.13 5.51
CA PHE A 52 -5.26 -17.57 5.23
C PHE A 52 -4.32 -18.43 6.10
N GLN A 53 -3.25 -17.87 6.65
CA GLN A 53 -2.31 -18.58 7.51
C GLN A 53 -2.89 -18.87 8.90
N LEU A 54 -3.56 -17.90 9.51
CA LEU A 54 -4.15 -18.08 10.83
C LEU A 54 -5.34 -19.06 10.82
N PRO A 55 -6.28 -19.03 9.85
CA PRO A 55 -7.32 -20.03 9.72
C PRO A 55 -6.79 -21.48 9.65
N ALA A 56 -5.65 -21.70 8.99
CA ALA A 56 -5.04 -23.03 8.90
C ALA A 56 -4.68 -23.63 10.26
N MET A 57 -4.52 -22.81 11.31
CA MET A 57 -4.17 -23.23 12.66
C MET A 57 -5.38 -23.42 13.58
N THR A 58 -6.58 -23.02 13.14
CA THR A 58 -7.80 -23.07 13.95
C THR A 58 -8.53 -24.42 13.86
N GLN A 59 -8.37 -25.12 12.73
CA GLN A 59 -9.09 -26.37 12.44
C GLN A 59 -8.18 -27.40 11.77
N PRO A 60 -8.42 -28.72 12.00
CA PRO A 60 -7.75 -29.78 11.26
C PRO A 60 -8.08 -29.71 9.76
N GLY A 61 -7.10 -29.99 8.92
CA GLY A 61 -7.22 -30.00 7.46
C GLY A 61 -6.19 -29.13 6.78
N LEU A 62 -6.23 -29.07 5.47
CA LEU A 62 -5.26 -28.41 4.61
C LEU A 62 -5.80 -27.09 4.05
N THR A 63 -5.05 -26.02 4.20
CA THR A 63 -5.23 -24.78 3.44
C THR A 63 -4.32 -24.81 2.23
N VAL A 64 -4.90 -24.73 1.04
CA VAL A 64 -4.15 -24.71 -0.23
C VAL A 64 -4.03 -23.27 -0.70
N VAL A 65 -2.81 -22.80 -0.89
CA VAL A 65 -2.50 -21.43 -1.33
C VAL A 65 -1.93 -21.47 -2.75
N VAL A 66 -2.71 -20.94 -3.69
CA VAL A 66 -2.24 -20.79 -5.07
C VAL A 66 -1.47 -19.49 -5.18
N SER A 67 -0.19 -19.57 -5.56
CA SER A 67 0.69 -18.42 -5.70
C SER A 67 1.45 -18.48 -7.02
N PRO A 68 1.69 -17.32 -7.70
CA PRO A 68 2.33 -17.32 -9.02
C PRO A 68 3.86 -17.42 -8.97
N LEU A 69 4.47 -17.42 -7.77
CA LEU A 69 5.91 -17.19 -7.63
C LEU A 69 6.60 -18.18 -6.70
N ILE A 70 7.54 -18.91 -7.29
CA ILE A 70 8.33 -19.94 -6.61
C ILE A 70 9.13 -19.37 -5.42
N ALA A 71 9.79 -18.22 -5.60
CA ALA A 71 10.59 -17.61 -4.55
C ALA A 71 9.72 -17.17 -3.35
N LEU A 72 8.54 -16.60 -3.61
CA LEU A 72 7.59 -16.22 -2.55
C LEU A 72 7.12 -17.41 -1.73
N MET A 73 6.84 -18.54 -2.39
CA MET A 73 6.41 -19.76 -1.70
C MET A 73 7.44 -20.23 -0.69
N LYS A 74 8.73 -20.25 -1.07
CA LYS A 74 9.82 -20.64 -0.18
C LYS A 74 9.91 -19.71 1.02
N ASP A 75 9.98 -18.39 0.79
CA ASP A 75 10.07 -17.38 1.85
C ASP A 75 8.91 -17.46 2.85
N GLN A 76 7.68 -17.68 2.33
CA GLN A 76 6.49 -17.84 3.17
C GLN A 76 6.56 -19.12 4.00
N VAL A 77 6.95 -20.26 3.41
CA VAL A 77 7.05 -21.54 4.12
C VAL A 77 8.16 -21.50 5.16
N ASP A 78 9.34 -20.94 4.83
CA ASP A 78 10.44 -20.80 5.79
C ASP A 78 10.02 -19.95 7.00
N ALA A 79 9.31 -18.83 6.76
CA ALA A 79 8.78 -18.00 7.84
C ALA A 79 7.73 -18.73 8.70
N MET A 80 6.85 -19.55 8.08
CA MET A 80 5.84 -20.34 8.81
C MET A 80 6.50 -21.40 9.67
N GLN A 81 7.44 -22.16 9.12
CA GLN A 81 8.17 -23.20 9.86
C GLN A 81 8.98 -22.60 11.01
N ALA A 82 9.62 -21.44 10.80
CA ALA A 82 10.28 -20.69 11.87
C ALA A 82 9.33 -20.29 13.00
N GLY A 83 8.06 -19.98 12.66
CA GLY A 83 6.98 -19.71 13.63
C GLY A 83 6.36 -20.96 14.26
N GLY A 84 6.77 -22.16 13.86
CA GLY A 84 6.20 -23.42 14.36
C GLY A 84 4.93 -23.86 13.64
N ILE A 85 4.63 -23.31 12.46
CA ILE A 85 3.47 -23.67 11.65
C ILE A 85 3.87 -24.70 10.60
N PRO A 86 3.21 -25.90 10.54
CA PRO A 86 3.51 -26.93 9.56
C PRO A 86 3.06 -26.50 8.16
N ALA A 87 3.99 -26.03 7.36
CA ALA A 87 3.76 -25.57 5.99
C ALA A 87 4.74 -26.21 5.01
N THR A 88 4.29 -26.39 3.77
CA THR A 88 5.11 -26.90 2.68
C THR A 88 4.78 -26.22 1.35
N PHE A 89 5.62 -26.41 0.34
CA PHE A 89 5.35 -25.95 -1.02
C PHE A 89 5.68 -27.03 -2.06
N LEU A 90 4.99 -26.98 -3.20
CA LEU A 90 5.25 -27.82 -4.35
C LEU A 90 5.35 -26.96 -5.61
N ASN A 91 6.53 -26.92 -6.21
CA ASN A 91 6.81 -26.18 -7.44
C ASN A 91 7.93 -26.86 -8.26
N SER A 92 8.33 -26.25 -9.36
CA SER A 92 9.33 -26.79 -10.30
C SER A 92 10.79 -26.70 -9.81
N SER A 93 11.07 -26.02 -8.70
CA SER A 93 12.43 -25.92 -8.16
C SER A 93 12.87 -27.13 -7.33
N LEU A 94 11.92 -28.00 -6.95
CA LEU A 94 12.18 -29.16 -6.11
C LEU A 94 12.77 -30.30 -6.92
N THR A 95 13.71 -31.01 -6.32
CA THR A 95 14.17 -32.31 -6.80
C THR A 95 13.04 -33.35 -6.71
N GLN A 96 13.17 -34.45 -7.45
CA GLN A 96 12.18 -35.55 -7.37
C GLN A 96 12.05 -36.13 -5.96
N ASN A 97 13.18 -36.26 -5.24
CA ASN A 97 13.17 -36.80 -3.88
C ASN A 97 12.47 -35.85 -2.89
N GLU A 98 12.77 -34.56 -2.94
CA GLU A 98 12.08 -33.54 -2.13
C GLU A 98 10.58 -33.53 -2.41
N SER A 99 10.20 -33.55 -3.69
CA SER A 99 8.81 -33.60 -4.10
C SER A 99 8.08 -34.84 -3.56
N ARG A 100 8.70 -36.02 -3.64
CA ARG A 100 8.14 -37.27 -3.10
C ARG A 100 7.99 -37.24 -1.59
N THR A 101 8.99 -36.71 -0.89
CA THR A 101 8.96 -36.58 0.59
C THR A 101 7.82 -35.66 1.01
N ARG A 102 7.65 -34.50 0.37
CA ARG A 102 6.57 -33.58 0.68
C ARG A 102 5.18 -34.12 0.35
N LEU A 103 5.04 -34.84 -0.77
CA LEU A 103 3.79 -35.53 -1.12
C LEU A 103 3.44 -36.59 -0.08
N ARG A 104 4.42 -37.37 0.41
CA ARG A 104 4.19 -38.34 1.48
C ARG A 104 3.71 -37.65 2.77
N GLY A 105 4.34 -36.53 3.16
CA GLY A 105 3.90 -35.76 4.33
C GLY A 105 2.49 -35.18 4.18
N LEU A 106 2.09 -34.77 2.94
CA LEU A 106 0.70 -34.35 2.65
C LEU A 106 -0.29 -35.50 2.80
N HIS A 107 0.06 -36.71 2.35
CA HIS A 107 -0.78 -37.91 2.54
C HIS A 107 -0.89 -38.35 4.01
N ASN A 108 0.10 -37.99 4.83
CA ASN A 108 0.12 -38.31 6.26
C ASN A 108 -0.47 -37.17 7.13
N ASP A 109 -1.10 -36.13 6.56
CA ASP A 109 -1.65 -34.96 7.26
C ASP A 109 -0.61 -34.18 8.10
N GLU A 110 0.68 -34.25 7.72
CA GLU A 110 1.78 -33.57 8.44
C GLU A 110 1.75 -32.04 8.27
N PHE A 111 1.07 -31.52 7.25
CA PHE A 111 1.04 -30.11 6.91
C PHE A 111 -0.35 -29.49 7.10
N ARG A 112 -0.35 -28.20 7.44
CA ARG A 112 -1.57 -27.36 7.55
C ARG A 112 -1.70 -26.40 6.38
N LEU A 113 -0.58 -26.02 5.74
CA LEU A 113 -0.55 -25.16 4.57
C LEU A 113 0.26 -25.79 3.44
N LEU A 114 -0.30 -25.73 2.24
CA LEU A 114 0.38 -26.11 1.01
C LEU A 114 0.40 -24.92 0.05
N TYR A 115 1.58 -24.42 -0.29
CA TYR A 115 1.74 -23.45 -1.37
C TYR A 115 2.02 -24.20 -2.69
N VAL A 116 1.30 -23.82 -3.75
CA VAL A 116 1.40 -24.49 -5.04
C VAL A 116 1.29 -23.50 -6.19
N ALA A 117 2.07 -23.72 -7.26
CA ALA A 117 1.96 -22.95 -8.48
C ALA A 117 0.72 -23.38 -9.30
N PRO A 118 0.03 -22.45 -10.01
CA PRO A 118 -1.17 -22.78 -10.75
C PRO A 118 -0.93 -23.86 -11.81
N GLU A 119 0.22 -23.85 -12.49
CA GLU A 119 0.59 -24.82 -13.52
C GLU A 119 0.69 -26.26 -12.95
N ARG A 120 1.23 -26.38 -11.73
CA ARG A 120 1.33 -27.68 -11.06
C ARG A 120 -0.01 -28.14 -10.49
N LEU A 121 -0.79 -27.19 -9.96
CA LEU A 121 -2.10 -27.46 -9.38
C LEU A 121 -3.05 -28.10 -10.41
N MET A 122 -2.98 -27.67 -11.66
CA MET A 122 -3.87 -28.11 -12.73
C MET A 122 -3.47 -29.44 -13.40
N LEU A 123 -2.42 -30.10 -12.95
CA LEU A 123 -2.09 -31.45 -13.40
C LEU A 123 -3.13 -32.47 -12.91
N SER A 124 -3.65 -33.30 -13.81
CA SER A 124 -4.73 -34.25 -13.51
C SER A 124 -4.42 -35.20 -12.34
N GLY A 125 -3.21 -35.72 -12.27
CA GLY A 125 -2.77 -36.56 -11.12
C GLY A 125 -2.77 -35.79 -9.79
N PHE A 126 -2.37 -34.51 -9.81
CA PHE A 126 -2.34 -33.67 -8.62
C PHE A 126 -3.75 -33.29 -8.14
N LEU A 127 -4.67 -33.01 -9.07
CA LEU A 127 -6.07 -32.75 -8.71
C LEU A 127 -6.73 -33.96 -8.04
N SER A 128 -6.39 -35.18 -8.48
CA SER A 128 -6.86 -36.42 -7.84
C SER A 128 -6.32 -36.60 -6.43
N ASP A 129 -5.04 -36.27 -6.20
CA ASP A 129 -4.46 -36.28 -4.85
C ASP A 129 -5.10 -35.22 -3.97
N LEU A 130 -5.32 -34.00 -4.50
CA LEU A 130 -5.93 -32.89 -3.80
C LEU A 130 -7.34 -33.22 -3.28
N GLN A 131 -8.13 -33.99 -4.06
CA GLN A 131 -9.46 -34.44 -3.63
C GLN A 131 -9.43 -35.46 -2.46
N ARG A 132 -8.30 -36.16 -2.31
CA ARG A 132 -8.10 -37.13 -1.20
C ARG A 132 -7.67 -36.44 0.10
N TRP A 133 -7.06 -35.25 -0.02
CA TRP A 133 -6.64 -34.48 1.14
C TRP A 133 -7.83 -33.70 1.72
N ASN A 134 -7.83 -33.51 3.03
CA ASN A 134 -8.89 -32.76 3.72
C ASN A 134 -8.75 -31.25 3.49
N VAL A 135 -9.05 -30.78 2.28
CA VAL A 135 -8.94 -29.34 1.93
C VAL A 135 -10.07 -28.54 2.58
N ARG A 136 -9.71 -27.58 3.42
CA ARG A 136 -10.63 -26.72 4.18
C ARG A 136 -10.74 -25.30 3.66
N LEU A 137 -9.72 -24.81 2.98
CA LEU A 137 -9.68 -23.46 2.42
C LEU A 137 -8.83 -23.47 1.13
N LEU A 138 -9.34 -22.81 0.10
CA LEU A 138 -8.61 -22.50 -1.14
C LEU A 138 -8.30 -21.01 -1.14
N ALA A 139 -7.04 -20.62 -1.03
CA ALA A 139 -6.60 -19.24 -1.09
C ALA A 139 -5.91 -18.97 -2.44
N VAL A 140 -6.37 -17.98 -3.18
CA VAL A 140 -5.77 -17.54 -4.45
C VAL A 140 -5.07 -16.21 -4.18
N ASP A 141 -3.75 -16.28 -4.03
CA ASP A 141 -2.92 -15.08 -3.86
C ASP A 141 -2.62 -14.43 -5.22
N GLU A 142 -2.39 -13.13 -5.21
CA GLU A 142 -2.22 -12.28 -6.40
C GLU A 142 -3.33 -12.52 -7.45
N ALA A 143 -4.59 -12.59 -6.98
CA ALA A 143 -5.75 -12.94 -7.78
C ALA A 143 -5.97 -12.02 -9.00
N HIS A 144 -5.35 -10.81 -9.04
CA HIS A 144 -5.38 -9.91 -10.19
C HIS A 144 -4.75 -10.53 -11.46
N CYS A 145 -3.91 -11.58 -11.30
CA CYS A 145 -3.34 -12.31 -12.44
C CYS A 145 -4.38 -12.98 -13.34
N ILE A 146 -5.62 -13.13 -12.90
CA ILE A 146 -6.70 -13.74 -13.69
C ILE A 146 -7.27 -12.81 -14.77
N SER A 147 -7.13 -11.49 -14.62
CA SER A 147 -7.72 -10.47 -15.49
C SER A 147 -6.74 -9.97 -16.55
N GLU A 148 -7.16 -9.89 -17.81
CA GLU A 148 -6.38 -9.26 -18.90
C GLU A 148 -6.12 -7.76 -18.65
N TRP A 149 -6.93 -7.13 -17.82
CA TRP A 149 -6.77 -5.74 -17.40
C TRP A 149 -5.87 -5.58 -16.20
N GLY A 150 -5.46 -6.69 -15.57
CA GLY A 150 -4.45 -6.72 -14.52
C GLY A 150 -3.06 -6.40 -15.09
N HIS A 151 -2.19 -5.89 -14.26
CA HIS A 151 -0.82 -5.51 -14.67
C HIS A 151 0.12 -6.71 -14.89
N ASP A 152 -0.25 -7.92 -14.44
CA ASP A 152 0.49 -9.19 -14.60
C ASP A 152 -0.48 -10.32 -14.93
N PHE A 153 -1.11 -10.24 -16.10
CA PHE A 153 -2.03 -11.30 -16.57
C PHE A 153 -1.31 -12.62 -16.79
N ARG A 154 -1.91 -13.72 -16.27
CA ARG A 154 -1.42 -15.09 -16.43
C ARG A 154 -2.56 -16.02 -16.87
N PRO A 155 -2.49 -16.58 -18.07
CA PRO A 155 -3.56 -17.44 -18.60
C PRO A 155 -3.89 -18.64 -17.70
N GLU A 156 -2.90 -19.16 -16.98
CA GLU A 156 -3.03 -20.32 -16.08
C GLU A 156 -4.01 -20.02 -14.92
N TYR A 157 -4.10 -18.77 -14.48
CA TYR A 157 -5.05 -18.37 -13.43
C TYR A 157 -6.51 -18.56 -13.84
N ARG A 158 -6.84 -18.51 -15.14
CA ARG A 158 -8.20 -18.77 -15.62
C ARG A 158 -8.65 -20.21 -15.42
N GLN A 159 -7.70 -21.15 -15.39
CA GLN A 159 -7.99 -22.55 -15.14
C GLN A 159 -8.42 -22.81 -13.69
N LEU A 160 -8.11 -21.92 -12.75
CA LEU A 160 -8.49 -22.04 -11.34
C LEU A 160 -10.01 -22.07 -11.12
N ALA A 161 -10.80 -21.64 -12.10
CA ALA A 161 -12.25 -21.81 -12.11
C ALA A 161 -12.70 -23.28 -11.98
N GLU A 162 -11.87 -24.24 -12.43
CA GLU A 162 -12.17 -25.67 -12.33
C GLU A 162 -12.12 -26.16 -10.87
N LEU A 163 -11.35 -25.51 -9.98
CA LEU A 163 -11.32 -25.86 -8.56
C LEU A 163 -12.71 -25.75 -7.92
N ARG A 164 -13.54 -24.80 -8.36
CA ARG A 164 -14.91 -24.67 -7.85
C ARG A 164 -15.78 -25.88 -8.17
N LYS A 165 -15.56 -26.55 -9.31
CA LYS A 165 -16.27 -27.75 -9.67
C LYS A 165 -15.85 -28.94 -8.80
N LEU A 166 -14.55 -29.03 -8.47
CA LEU A 166 -13.98 -30.09 -7.65
C LEU A 166 -14.25 -29.92 -6.15
N PHE A 167 -14.36 -28.67 -5.73
CA PHE A 167 -14.55 -28.28 -4.31
C PHE A 167 -15.74 -27.31 -4.19
N PRO A 168 -16.99 -27.77 -4.46
CA PRO A 168 -18.15 -26.90 -4.50
C PRO A 168 -18.46 -26.25 -3.14
N GLU A 169 -18.19 -26.93 -2.04
CA GLU A 169 -18.51 -26.47 -0.69
C GLU A 169 -17.33 -25.82 0.03
N THR A 170 -16.10 -26.04 -0.43
CA THR A 170 -14.91 -25.47 0.21
C THR A 170 -14.87 -23.95 -0.02
N PRO A 171 -14.70 -23.13 1.04
CA PRO A 171 -14.57 -21.69 0.90
C PRO A 171 -13.34 -21.32 0.06
N MET A 172 -13.50 -20.29 -0.78
CA MET A 172 -12.44 -19.75 -1.60
C MET A 172 -12.17 -18.31 -1.22
N MET A 173 -10.90 -17.98 -1.01
CA MET A 173 -10.43 -16.64 -0.68
C MET A 173 -9.56 -16.11 -1.80
N ALA A 174 -9.99 -15.03 -2.47
CA ALA A 174 -9.21 -14.32 -3.48
C ALA A 174 -8.56 -13.08 -2.87
N LEU A 175 -7.22 -13.00 -2.92
CA LEU A 175 -6.48 -11.90 -2.32
C LEU A 175 -5.63 -11.19 -3.38
N THR A 176 -5.58 -9.87 -3.29
CA THR A 176 -4.69 -9.06 -4.14
C THR A 176 -4.32 -7.75 -3.44
N ALA A 177 -3.23 -7.13 -3.89
CA ALA A 177 -2.82 -5.80 -3.44
C ALA A 177 -3.28 -4.68 -4.36
N THR A 178 -3.57 -5.00 -5.61
CA THR A 178 -3.86 -4.02 -6.67
C THR A 178 -4.99 -4.54 -7.54
N ALA A 179 -6.11 -3.85 -7.54
CA ALA A 179 -7.23 -4.13 -8.45
C ALA A 179 -8.11 -2.90 -8.60
N THR A 180 -8.27 -2.42 -9.83
CA THR A 180 -9.29 -1.44 -10.19
C THR A 180 -10.69 -2.06 -10.10
N GLY A 181 -11.77 -1.28 -10.13
CA GLY A 181 -13.14 -1.79 -10.08
C GLY A 181 -13.41 -2.88 -11.11
N ARG A 182 -12.91 -2.71 -12.35
CA ARG A 182 -13.01 -3.70 -13.43
C ARG A 182 -12.30 -5.01 -13.10
N VAL A 183 -11.06 -4.94 -12.62
CA VAL A 183 -10.28 -6.12 -12.23
C VAL A 183 -10.93 -6.87 -11.07
N ARG A 184 -11.57 -6.15 -10.12
CA ARG A 184 -12.32 -6.77 -9.01
C ARG A 184 -13.50 -7.60 -9.52
N ALA A 185 -14.28 -7.03 -10.45
CA ALA A 185 -15.40 -7.73 -11.07
C ALA A 185 -14.95 -8.99 -11.83
N ASP A 186 -13.84 -8.89 -12.58
CA ASP A 186 -13.24 -10.02 -13.28
C ASP A 186 -12.82 -11.15 -12.32
N ILE A 187 -12.14 -10.82 -11.22
CA ILE A 187 -11.70 -11.81 -10.21
C ILE A 187 -12.90 -12.59 -9.67
N ILE A 188 -13.96 -11.90 -9.23
CA ILE A 188 -15.16 -12.51 -8.66
C ILE A 188 -15.82 -13.44 -9.69
N LYS A 189 -15.99 -12.96 -10.91
CA LYS A 189 -16.67 -13.69 -11.99
C LYS A 189 -15.85 -14.90 -12.47
N LEU A 190 -14.56 -14.69 -12.73
CA LEU A 190 -13.70 -15.72 -13.35
C LEU A 190 -13.32 -16.82 -12.35
N LEU A 191 -13.15 -16.53 -11.06
CA LEU A 191 -12.96 -17.55 -10.01
C LEU A 191 -14.27 -18.22 -9.58
N LYS A 192 -15.44 -17.74 -10.07
CA LYS A 192 -16.76 -18.22 -9.67
C LYS A 192 -16.98 -18.21 -8.15
N LEU A 193 -16.62 -17.10 -7.50
CA LEU A 193 -16.84 -16.94 -6.08
C LEU A 193 -18.35 -16.91 -5.78
N ARG A 194 -18.79 -17.63 -4.74
CA ARG A 194 -20.19 -17.75 -4.31
C ARG A 194 -20.54 -16.60 -3.36
N GLU A 195 -21.32 -15.64 -3.80
CA GLU A 195 -21.76 -14.48 -3.01
C GLU A 195 -20.67 -13.97 -2.05
N PRO A 196 -19.47 -13.60 -2.58
CA PRO A 196 -18.31 -13.37 -1.74
C PRO A 196 -18.51 -12.16 -0.83
N ARG A 197 -18.00 -12.27 0.39
CA ARG A 197 -17.77 -11.10 1.23
C ARG A 197 -16.60 -10.30 0.67
N CYS A 198 -16.86 -9.04 0.33
CA CYS A 198 -15.89 -8.17 -0.30
C CYS A 198 -15.28 -7.21 0.73
N TYR A 199 -13.97 -7.26 0.86
CA TYR A 199 -13.20 -6.40 1.75
C TYR A 199 -12.20 -5.58 0.96
N VAL A 200 -12.29 -4.27 1.07
CA VAL A 200 -11.40 -3.33 0.39
C VAL A 200 -10.76 -2.43 1.44
N ALA A 201 -9.48 -2.64 1.71
CA ALA A 201 -8.71 -1.76 2.57
C ALA A 201 -8.25 -0.52 1.81
N SER A 202 -7.96 0.55 2.54
CA SER A 202 -7.35 1.74 1.97
C SER A 202 -6.01 1.44 1.31
N PHE A 203 -5.78 2.02 0.14
CA PHE A 203 -4.48 2.03 -0.54
C PHE A 203 -3.50 3.02 0.09
N ASN A 204 -3.95 3.81 1.04
CA ASN A 204 -3.11 4.81 1.68
C ASN A 204 -2.01 4.15 2.54
N ARG A 205 -0.78 4.57 2.29
CA ARG A 205 0.41 4.16 3.04
C ARG A 205 1.01 5.42 3.69
N PRO A 206 0.53 5.83 4.87
CA PRO A 206 0.93 7.10 5.51
C PRO A 206 2.43 7.18 5.80
N ASN A 207 3.09 6.06 6.02
CA ASN A 207 4.52 5.96 6.26
C ASN A 207 5.41 6.11 5.01
N LEU A 208 4.83 6.21 3.81
CA LEU A 208 5.59 6.41 2.58
C LEU A 208 5.59 7.87 2.15
N THR A 209 6.75 8.38 1.77
CA THR A 209 6.91 9.69 1.16
C THR A 209 7.13 9.53 -0.35
N TYR A 210 6.35 10.23 -1.17
CA TYR A 210 6.43 10.16 -2.63
C TYR A 210 7.06 11.42 -3.21
N ARG A 211 8.07 11.24 -4.07
CA ARG A 211 8.76 12.33 -4.76
C ARG A 211 8.94 12.03 -6.24
N VAL A 212 8.75 13.03 -7.09
CA VAL A 212 9.12 12.96 -8.51
C VAL A 212 10.12 14.06 -8.81
N LEU A 213 11.32 13.66 -9.20
CA LEU A 213 12.42 14.57 -9.49
C LEU A 213 12.68 14.61 -11.00
N ALA A 214 13.01 15.79 -11.52
CA ALA A 214 13.47 15.91 -12.89
C ALA A 214 14.75 15.09 -13.09
N LYS A 215 14.75 14.21 -14.09
CA LYS A 215 15.89 13.34 -14.41
C LYS A 215 17.01 14.16 -15.08
N ASN A 216 18.08 14.40 -14.35
CA ASN A 216 19.27 15.09 -14.81
C ASN A 216 20.49 14.42 -14.21
N LYS A 217 21.44 13.93 -15.03
CA LYS A 217 22.57 13.11 -14.57
C LYS A 217 22.10 12.01 -13.62
N PRO A 218 21.25 11.09 -14.07
CA PRO A 218 20.45 10.23 -13.19
C PRO A 218 21.30 9.34 -12.27
N TYR A 219 22.50 8.97 -12.68
CA TYR A 219 23.39 8.21 -11.82
C TYR A 219 23.87 9.05 -10.61
N ASP A 220 24.27 10.32 -10.85
CA ASP A 220 24.73 11.20 -9.77
C ASP A 220 23.62 11.43 -8.75
N GLN A 221 22.36 11.59 -9.23
CA GLN A 221 21.17 11.69 -8.36
C GLN A 221 20.97 10.43 -7.51
N VAL A 222 21.16 9.24 -8.10
CA VAL A 222 21.06 7.96 -7.35
C VAL A 222 22.18 7.86 -6.33
N LEU A 223 23.42 8.18 -6.71
CA LEU A 223 24.57 8.10 -5.83
C LEU A 223 24.44 9.02 -4.63
N GLU A 224 24.09 10.29 -4.86
CA GLU A 224 23.84 11.28 -3.82
C GLU A 224 22.74 10.82 -2.86
N PHE A 225 21.63 10.36 -3.41
CA PHE A 225 20.50 9.86 -2.63
C PHE A 225 20.88 8.68 -1.73
N VAL A 226 21.63 7.72 -2.27
CA VAL A 226 22.04 6.51 -1.54
C VAL A 226 23.15 6.83 -0.52
N ARG A 227 24.09 7.72 -0.82
CA ARG A 227 25.16 8.16 0.12
C ARG A 227 24.60 8.90 1.32
N ALA A 228 23.55 9.69 1.14
CA ALA A 228 22.86 10.37 2.24
C ALA A 228 22.17 9.40 3.22
N ARG A 229 22.07 8.10 2.90
CA ARG A 229 21.38 7.06 3.68
C ARG A 229 22.27 5.82 3.93
N PRO A 230 23.44 5.96 4.58
CA PRO A 230 24.48 4.92 4.62
C PRO A 230 24.06 3.63 5.33
N LYS A 231 23.06 3.68 6.22
CA LYS A 231 22.57 2.55 7.00
C LYS A 231 21.29 1.91 6.46
N GLU A 232 20.71 2.45 5.39
CA GLU A 232 19.39 2.05 4.87
C GLU A 232 19.53 1.10 3.68
N SER A 233 18.66 0.09 3.61
CA SER A 233 18.54 -0.80 2.47
C SER A 233 17.49 -0.28 1.49
N GLY A 234 17.73 -0.44 0.18
CA GLY A 234 16.81 0.03 -0.82
C GLY A 234 16.89 -0.68 -2.17
N ILE A 235 15.95 -0.33 -3.03
CA ILE A 235 15.81 -0.89 -4.37
C ILE A 235 15.87 0.24 -5.40
N VAL A 236 16.67 0.08 -6.45
CA VAL A 236 16.73 0.97 -7.61
C VAL A 236 16.14 0.26 -8.81
N TYR A 237 14.95 0.65 -9.25
CA TYR A 237 14.30 0.07 -10.41
C TYR A 237 14.77 0.70 -11.72
N CYS A 238 15.25 -0.15 -12.62
CA CYS A 238 15.71 0.19 -13.95
C CYS A 238 14.83 -0.49 -15.01
N GLN A 239 14.63 0.15 -16.16
CA GLN A 239 13.84 -0.39 -17.24
C GLN A 239 14.52 -1.56 -17.97
N SER A 240 15.85 -1.53 -18.11
CA SER A 240 16.63 -2.52 -18.85
C SER A 240 17.60 -3.30 -17.96
N ARG A 241 17.94 -4.54 -18.38
CA ARG A 241 18.97 -5.37 -17.75
C ARG A 241 20.31 -4.62 -17.70
N LYS A 242 20.72 -4.07 -18.86
CA LYS A 242 21.97 -3.30 -18.98
C LYS A 242 22.04 -2.09 -18.03
N SER A 243 20.91 -1.37 -17.87
CA SER A 243 20.88 -0.26 -16.90
C SER A 243 21.03 -0.75 -15.46
N ALA A 244 20.37 -1.85 -15.09
CA ALA A 244 20.47 -2.44 -13.75
C ALA A 244 21.92 -2.87 -13.43
N GLU A 245 22.57 -3.54 -14.38
CA GLU A 245 23.98 -3.96 -14.26
C GLU A 245 24.92 -2.74 -14.16
N SER A 246 24.76 -1.76 -15.04
CA SER A 246 25.61 -0.56 -15.08
C SER A 246 25.49 0.28 -13.78
N VAL A 247 24.25 0.48 -13.28
CA VAL A 247 24.05 1.23 -12.03
C VAL A 247 24.63 0.48 -10.85
N ALA A 248 24.45 -0.85 -10.77
CA ALA A 248 25.01 -1.66 -9.69
C ALA A 248 26.55 -1.65 -9.71
N LEU A 249 27.17 -1.78 -10.89
CA LEU A 249 28.62 -1.73 -11.05
C LEU A 249 29.19 -0.40 -10.55
N ARG A 250 28.66 0.72 -11.05
CA ARG A 250 29.09 2.07 -10.68
C ARG A 250 28.91 2.35 -9.18
N LEU A 251 27.80 1.89 -8.58
CA LEU A 251 27.58 2.02 -7.15
C LEU A 251 28.66 1.28 -6.34
N ASN A 252 29.11 0.08 -6.78
CA ASN A 252 30.20 -0.64 -6.13
C ASN A 252 31.54 0.10 -6.30
N GLU A 253 31.85 0.64 -7.48
CA GLU A 253 33.01 1.50 -7.73
C GLU A 253 33.03 2.71 -6.79
N ASP A 254 31.87 3.28 -6.50
CA ASP A 254 31.66 4.40 -5.57
C ASP A 254 31.52 3.97 -4.09
N GLY A 255 31.83 2.71 -3.75
CA GLY A 255 31.87 2.18 -2.38
C GLY A 255 30.53 1.79 -1.78
N VAL A 256 29.47 1.71 -2.59
CA VAL A 256 28.14 1.25 -2.17
C VAL A 256 27.94 -0.20 -2.55
N LYS A 257 27.77 -1.11 -1.56
CA LYS A 257 27.50 -2.52 -1.83
C LYS A 257 26.15 -2.68 -2.57
N ALA A 258 26.20 -2.96 -3.86
CA ALA A 258 25.04 -3.14 -4.74
C ALA A 258 25.16 -4.40 -5.59
N LYS A 259 24.02 -5.00 -5.93
CA LYS A 259 23.95 -6.14 -6.86
C LYS A 259 22.85 -5.91 -7.89
N PRO A 260 23.04 -6.36 -9.16
CA PRO A 260 21.97 -6.34 -10.15
C PRO A 260 20.99 -7.49 -9.92
N TYR A 261 19.73 -7.32 -10.34
CA TYR A 261 18.73 -8.39 -10.34
C TYR A 261 17.79 -8.28 -11.53
N HIS A 262 17.82 -9.26 -12.42
CA HIS A 262 16.95 -9.32 -13.61
C HIS A 262 16.83 -10.76 -14.15
N ALA A 263 15.84 -11.01 -14.99
CA ALA A 263 15.57 -12.33 -15.55
C ALA A 263 16.69 -12.90 -16.44
N GLY A 264 17.65 -12.08 -16.88
CA GLY A 264 18.80 -12.52 -17.67
C GLY A 264 19.95 -13.12 -16.87
N LEU A 265 19.97 -12.97 -15.53
CA LEU A 265 20.94 -13.62 -14.65
C LEU A 265 20.70 -15.11 -14.59
N ALA A 266 21.78 -15.91 -14.42
CA ALA A 266 21.66 -17.33 -14.16
C ALA A 266 20.80 -17.58 -12.89
N PRO A 267 19.99 -18.64 -12.82
CA PRO A 267 19.13 -18.90 -11.66
C PRO A 267 19.87 -18.92 -10.32
N LYS A 268 21.07 -19.49 -10.29
CA LYS A 268 21.93 -19.54 -9.10
C LYS A 268 22.37 -18.15 -8.66
N GLU A 269 22.90 -17.35 -9.58
CA GLU A 269 23.37 -15.98 -9.34
C GLU A 269 22.19 -15.08 -8.88
N ARG A 270 21.03 -15.22 -9.51
CA ARG A 270 19.84 -14.48 -9.13
C ARG A 270 19.39 -14.79 -7.71
N SER A 271 19.41 -16.09 -7.33
CA SER A 271 19.10 -16.52 -5.97
C SER A 271 20.12 -15.99 -4.95
N GLU A 272 21.42 -16.03 -5.29
CA GLU A 272 22.49 -15.51 -4.46
C GLU A 272 22.37 -14.00 -4.22
N HIS A 273 22.14 -13.20 -5.27
CA HIS A 273 21.97 -11.75 -5.14
C HIS A 273 20.74 -11.39 -4.26
N GLN A 274 19.65 -12.14 -4.41
CA GLN A 274 18.47 -11.98 -3.56
C GLN A 274 18.80 -12.30 -2.10
N GLU A 275 19.48 -13.40 -1.84
CA GLU A 275 19.83 -13.84 -0.50
C GLU A 275 20.77 -12.84 0.20
N LEU A 276 21.79 -12.35 -0.49
CA LEU A 276 22.70 -11.32 0.02
C LEU A 276 21.92 -10.04 0.42
N PHE A 277 20.90 -9.65 -0.36
CA PHE A 277 20.07 -8.51 -0.02
C PHE A 277 19.14 -8.80 1.17
N LEU A 278 18.54 -9.98 1.23
CA LEU A 278 17.68 -10.38 2.35
C LEU A 278 18.45 -10.47 3.68
N ARG A 279 19.73 -10.85 3.63
CA ARG A 279 20.63 -10.97 4.79
C ARG A 279 21.30 -9.66 5.21
N ASP A 280 21.03 -8.54 4.53
CA ASP A 280 21.68 -7.24 4.73
C ASP A 280 23.18 -7.20 4.35
N ASP A 281 23.73 -8.19 3.62
CA ASP A 281 25.10 -8.22 3.12
C ASP A 281 25.29 -7.25 1.95
N VAL A 282 24.23 -7.09 1.15
CA VAL A 282 24.09 -6.10 0.08
C VAL A 282 23.01 -5.09 0.47
N ARG A 283 23.34 -3.82 0.36
CA ARG A 283 22.47 -2.74 0.79
C ARG A 283 21.49 -2.29 -0.29
N VAL A 284 21.91 -2.33 -1.55
CA VAL A 284 21.11 -1.84 -2.69
C VAL A 284 20.97 -2.93 -3.75
N ILE A 285 19.75 -3.17 -4.17
CA ILE A 285 19.47 -3.97 -5.38
C ILE A 285 19.11 -3.03 -6.52
N CYS A 286 19.85 -3.13 -7.64
CA CYS A 286 19.52 -2.49 -8.89
C CYS A 286 18.77 -3.48 -9.77
N ALA A 287 17.47 -3.28 -9.98
CA ALA A 287 16.61 -4.33 -10.50
C ALA A 287 15.74 -3.88 -11.68
N THR A 288 15.38 -4.84 -12.53
CA THR A 288 14.21 -4.70 -13.39
C THR A 288 12.94 -5.15 -12.65
N ILE A 289 11.78 -5.07 -13.32
CA ILE A 289 10.50 -5.58 -12.79
C ILE A 289 10.57 -7.05 -12.34
N ALA A 290 11.60 -7.80 -12.75
CA ALA A 290 11.82 -9.18 -12.31
C ALA A 290 12.10 -9.28 -10.79
N PHE A 291 12.60 -8.22 -10.16
CA PHE A 291 12.67 -8.09 -8.69
C PHE A 291 11.34 -7.56 -8.18
N GLY A 292 10.31 -8.31 -8.50
CA GLY A 292 8.92 -7.93 -8.31
C GLY A 292 8.26 -8.70 -7.19
N MET A 293 7.18 -9.38 -7.54
CA MET A 293 6.44 -10.22 -6.60
C MET A 293 7.38 -11.23 -5.93
N GLY A 294 7.22 -11.47 -4.63
CA GLY A 294 7.99 -12.47 -3.88
C GLY A 294 9.08 -11.93 -2.96
N ILE A 295 9.45 -10.68 -3.02
CA ILE A 295 10.40 -10.10 -2.09
C ILE A 295 9.68 -9.61 -0.84
N ASN A 296 9.94 -10.25 0.29
CA ASN A 296 9.27 -9.94 1.56
C ASN A 296 10.20 -9.33 2.63
N LYS A 297 11.23 -8.57 2.20
CA LYS A 297 12.10 -7.83 3.11
C LYS A 297 11.33 -6.64 3.71
N PRO A 298 11.04 -6.61 5.03
CA PRO A 298 10.21 -5.58 5.64
C PRO A 298 10.93 -4.23 5.79
N ASN A 299 12.25 -4.25 5.96
CA ASN A 299 13.08 -3.10 6.30
C ASN A 299 13.71 -2.41 5.07
N VAL A 300 13.06 -2.46 3.91
CA VAL A 300 13.42 -1.62 2.75
C VAL A 300 13.03 -0.18 3.07
N ARG A 301 13.98 0.74 3.12
CA ARG A 301 13.74 2.15 3.48
C ARG A 301 13.49 3.04 2.29
N PHE A 302 13.97 2.67 1.10
CA PHE A 302 13.70 3.45 -0.10
C PHE A 302 13.49 2.59 -1.33
N VAL A 303 12.66 3.10 -2.23
CA VAL A 303 12.50 2.60 -3.60
C VAL A 303 12.72 3.78 -4.55
N LEU A 304 13.72 3.66 -5.40
CA LEU A 304 14.06 4.68 -6.39
C LEU A 304 13.81 4.13 -7.79
N HIS A 305 13.00 4.81 -8.57
CA HIS A 305 12.80 4.50 -9.98
C HIS A 305 13.76 5.34 -10.83
N TYR A 306 14.76 4.67 -11.40
CA TYR A 306 15.72 5.27 -12.34
C TYR A 306 15.07 5.62 -13.67
N ASP A 307 14.08 4.83 -14.09
CA ASP A 307 13.30 5.00 -15.30
C ASP A 307 11.79 4.97 -14.96
N LEU A 308 10.96 5.55 -15.85
CA LEU A 308 9.50 5.59 -15.68
C LEU A 308 8.89 4.17 -15.70
N PRO A 309 8.10 3.78 -14.70
CA PRO A 309 7.32 2.54 -14.71
C PRO A 309 6.31 2.48 -15.86
N LYS A 310 5.89 1.27 -16.23
CA LYS A 310 4.93 1.07 -17.32
C LYS A 310 3.52 1.58 -17.01
N ASN A 311 3.10 1.47 -15.76
CA ASN A 311 1.78 1.83 -15.27
C ASN A 311 1.78 2.13 -13.76
N ILE A 312 0.68 2.66 -13.27
CA ILE A 312 0.51 3.03 -11.86
C ILE A 312 0.42 1.81 -10.94
N GLU A 313 -0.19 0.71 -11.37
CA GLU A 313 -0.29 -0.51 -10.57
C GLU A 313 1.10 -1.09 -10.27
N GLY A 314 1.95 -1.21 -11.30
CA GLY A 314 3.35 -1.62 -11.15
C GLY A 314 4.12 -0.67 -10.21
N TYR A 315 4.00 0.63 -10.44
CA TYR A 315 4.59 1.66 -9.58
C TYR A 315 4.14 1.52 -8.12
N TYR A 316 2.83 1.34 -7.88
CA TYR A 316 2.29 1.14 -6.54
C TYR A 316 2.81 -0.14 -5.88
N GLN A 317 2.91 -1.24 -6.61
CA GLN A 317 3.48 -2.49 -6.08
C GLN A 317 4.97 -2.37 -5.77
N GLU A 318 5.73 -1.71 -6.64
CA GLU A 318 7.17 -1.50 -6.49
C GLU A 318 7.46 -0.57 -5.31
N THR A 319 6.78 0.57 -5.22
CA THR A 319 6.88 1.50 -4.08
C THR A 319 6.36 0.88 -2.78
N GLY A 320 5.36 0.01 -2.86
CA GLY A 320 4.80 -0.74 -1.73
C GLY A 320 5.78 -1.69 -1.06
N ARG A 321 6.99 -1.90 -1.61
CA ARG A 321 8.07 -2.67 -0.97
C ARG A 321 8.76 -1.89 0.13
N ALA A 322 8.75 -0.56 0.06
CA ALA A 322 9.29 0.28 1.11
C ALA A 322 8.39 0.24 2.36
N GLY A 323 9.01 0.27 3.53
CA GLY A 323 8.33 0.43 4.81
C GLY A 323 7.22 -0.58 5.10
N ARG A 324 7.39 -1.87 4.76
CA ARG A 324 6.39 -2.91 5.04
C ARG A 324 6.19 -3.17 6.53
N ASP A 325 7.17 -2.86 7.32
CA ASP A 325 7.15 -2.90 8.77
C ASP A 325 6.42 -1.71 9.43
N GLY A 326 5.95 -0.76 8.63
CA GLY A 326 5.27 0.45 9.11
C GLY A 326 6.20 1.62 9.39
N LEU A 327 7.53 1.40 9.41
CA LEU A 327 8.52 2.47 9.53
C LEU A 327 8.56 3.34 8.26
N PRO A 328 9.06 4.58 8.35
CA PRO A 328 9.14 5.49 7.21
C PRO A 328 9.89 4.88 6.01
N GLY A 329 9.39 5.17 4.83
CA GLY A 329 10.01 4.79 3.56
C GLY A 329 9.91 5.91 2.53
N GLU A 330 10.92 6.04 1.67
CA GLU A 330 10.94 7.04 0.59
C GLU A 330 10.79 6.37 -0.77
N CYS A 331 9.90 6.95 -1.59
CA CYS A 331 9.66 6.53 -2.96
C CYS A 331 10.01 7.68 -3.90
N VAL A 332 11.08 7.51 -4.67
CA VAL A 332 11.59 8.55 -5.59
C VAL A 332 11.46 8.06 -7.03
N LEU A 333 10.89 8.90 -7.89
CA LEU A 333 10.81 8.67 -9.33
C LEU A 333 11.65 9.72 -10.04
N LEU A 334 12.65 9.30 -10.81
CA LEU A 334 13.35 10.17 -11.76
C LEU A 334 12.57 10.16 -13.07
N PHE A 335 12.13 11.34 -13.52
CA PHE A 335 11.26 11.47 -14.66
C PHE A 335 11.80 12.42 -15.71
N SER A 336 11.74 12.03 -16.98
CA SER A 336 11.98 12.86 -18.15
C SER A 336 11.04 12.50 -19.29
N ALA A 337 10.81 13.43 -20.22
CA ALA A 337 10.05 13.15 -21.44
C ALA A 337 10.69 12.02 -22.29
N GLY A 338 12.01 11.84 -22.21
CA GLY A 338 12.72 10.76 -22.89
C GLY A 338 12.29 9.36 -22.40
N ASP A 339 11.85 9.23 -21.14
CA ASP A 339 11.38 7.95 -20.62
C ASP A 339 10.05 7.54 -21.24
N VAL A 340 9.16 8.52 -21.55
CA VAL A 340 7.89 8.29 -22.25
C VAL A 340 8.15 7.74 -23.64
N ILE A 341 9.11 8.31 -24.37
CA ILE A 341 9.48 7.85 -25.73
C ILE A 341 10.00 6.41 -25.68
N LYS A 342 10.84 6.08 -24.69
CA LYS A 342 11.34 4.71 -24.52
C LYS A 342 10.19 3.72 -24.24
N GLN A 343 9.27 4.06 -23.34
CA GLN A 343 8.11 3.22 -23.03
C GLN A 343 7.21 3.03 -24.24
N THR A 344 6.96 4.08 -25.01
CA THR A 344 6.15 4.00 -26.24
C THR A 344 6.74 3.03 -27.26
N ARG A 345 8.07 3.00 -27.44
CA ARG A 345 8.73 2.04 -28.33
C ARG A 345 8.47 0.60 -27.92
N PHE A 346 8.57 0.27 -26.63
CA PHE A 346 8.25 -1.09 -26.15
C PHE A 346 6.77 -1.45 -26.33
N ILE A 347 5.88 -0.47 -26.26
CA ILE A 347 4.46 -0.70 -26.53
C ILE A 347 4.26 -1.01 -28.02
N ASP A 348 4.93 -0.28 -28.90
CA ASP A 348 4.81 -0.42 -30.36
C ASP A 348 5.37 -1.78 -30.85
N GLU A 349 6.28 -2.42 -30.09
CA GLU A 349 6.83 -3.75 -30.36
C GLU A 349 5.87 -4.89 -30.02
N LYS A 350 4.77 -4.64 -29.29
CA LYS A 350 3.79 -5.67 -28.96
C LYS A 350 3.00 -6.11 -30.20
N PRO A 351 2.75 -7.41 -30.38
CA PRO A 351 2.08 -7.92 -31.59
C PRO A 351 0.57 -7.61 -31.65
N ASP A 352 -0.10 -7.50 -30.48
CA ASP A 352 -1.55 -7.30 -30.41
C ASP A 352 -1.91 -5.81 -30.31
N PRO A 353 -2.67 -5.26 -31.29
CA PRO A 353 -3.12 -3.86 -31.25
C PRO A 353 -3.96 -3.51 -30.02
N LYS A 354 -4.75 -4.45 -29.49
CA LYS A 354 -5.55 -4.25 -28.27
C LYS A 354 -4.65 -4.09 -27.05
N GLU A 355 -3.64 -4.94 -26.93
CA GLU A 355 -2.64 -4.80 -25.86
C GLU A 355 -1.84 -3.50 -25.98
N GLN A 356 -1.50 -3.08 -27.21
CA GLN A 356 -0.85 -1.78 -27.43
C GLN A 356 -1.71 -0.63 -26.92
N GLN A 357 -3.01 -0.64 -27.25
CA GLN A 357 -3.94 0.41 -26.82
C GLN A 357 -4.05 0.47 -25.28
N ILE A 358 -4.27 -0.67 -24.62
CA ILE A 358 -4.34 -0.75 -23.16
C ILE A 358 -3.05 -0.23 -22.52
N ALA A 359 -1.89 -0.65 -23.04
CA ALA A 359 -0.60 -0.21 -22.52
C ALA A 359 -0.35 1.31 -22.71
N ARG A 360 -0.83 1.89 -23.81
CA ARG A 360 -0.77 3.36 -24.03
C ARG A 360 -1.64 4.11 -23.04
N GLU A 361 -2.85 3.65 -22.78
CA GLU A 361 -3.75 4.26 -21.80
C GLU A 361 -3.16 4.18 -20.37
N GLN A 362 -2.58 3.06 -20.01
CA GLN A 362 -1.88 2.88 -18.73
C GLN A 362 -0.66 3.79 -18.60
N LEU A 363 0.15 3.90 -19.67
CA LEU A 363 1.30 4.80 -19.71
C LEU A 363 0.88 6.27 -19.56
N GLN A 364 -0.20 6.70 -20.24
CA GLN A 364 -0.71 8.06 -20.11
C GLN A 364 -1.07 8.42 -18.67
N LYS A 365 -1.72 7.50 -17.94
CA LYS A 365 -2.04 7.69 -16.51
C LYS A 365 -0.79 7.80 -15.65
N MET A 366 0.24 7.00 -15.93
CA MET A 366 1.53 7.08 -15.23
C MET A 366 2.26 8.41 -15.50
N VAL A 367 2.23 8.89 -16.74
CA VAL A 367 2.79 10.20 -17.12
C VAL A 367 2.03 11.31 -16.41
N HIS A 368 0.70 11.26 -16.40
CA HIS A 368 -0.13 12.23 -15.66
C HIS A 368 0.26 12.30 -14.19
N TYR A 369 0.41 11.14 -13.52
CA TYR A 369 0.89 11.09 -12.15
C TYR A 369 2.27 11.72 -11.97
N ALA A 370 3.22 11.42 -12.88
CA ALA A 370 4.57 11.99 -12.81
C ALA A 370 4.60 13.51 -13.00
N GLU A 371 3.69 14.07 -13.79
CA GLU A 371 3.61 15.49 -14.12
C GLU A 371 2.66 16.28 -13.23
N CYS A 372 1.81 15.62 -12.41
CA CYS A 372 0.81 16.31 -11.61
C CYS A 372 1.43 17.33 -10.66
N ALA A 373 0.75 18.48 -10.49
CA ALA A 373 1.12 19.51 -9.51
C ALA A 373 0.35 19.39 -8.20
N GLY A 374 -0.72 18.58 -8.20
CA GLY A 374 -1.53 18.26 -7.02
C GLY A 374 -0.83 17.27 -6.07
N CYS A 375 -1.52 16.94 -5.00
CA CYS A 375 -1.05 15.94 -4.03
C CYS A 375 -0.87 14.57 -4.72
N ARG A 376 0.37 14.06 -4.79
CA ARG A 376 0.69 12.76 -5.43
C ARG A 376 -0.03 11.60 -4.79
N ARG A 377 -0.21 11.65 -3.48
CA ARG A 377 -0.95 10.61 -2.75
C ARG A 377 -2.42 10.57 -3.17
N ARG A 378 -3.05 11.74 -3.30
CA ARG A 378 -4.43 11.83 -3.79
C ARG A 378 -4.58 11.28 -5.20
N GLU A 379 -3.68 11.62 -6.12
CA GLU A 379 -3.69 11.09 -7.48
C GLU A 379 -3.55 9.56 -7.51
N LEU A 380 -2.65 9.03 -6.67
CA LEU A 380 -2.45 7.59 -6.55
C LEU A 380 -3.69 6.87 -6.01
N LEU A 381 -4.33 7.42 -4.98
CA LEU A 381 -5.56 6.86 -4.39
C LEU A 381 -6.75 6.95 -5.35
N ALA A 382 -6.91 8.09 -6.00
CA ALA A 382 -7.97 8.32 -6.99
C ALA A 382 -7.89 7.32 -8.16
N TYR A 383 -6.67 6.94 -8.58
CA TYR A 383 -6.48 5.90 -9.59
C TYR A 383 -7.15 4.56 -9.20
N PHE A 384 -7.12 4.19 -7.93
CA PHE A 384 -7.75 2.98 -7.39
C PHE A 384 -9.22 3.18 -6.97
N GLY A 385 -9.77 4.38 -7.20
CA GLY A 385 -11.15 4.74 -6.84
C GLY A 385 -11.34 5.07 -5.37
N GLU A 386 -10.26 5.52 -4.69
CA GLU A 386 -10.31 5.94 -3.28
C GLU A 386 -10.17 7.47 -3.18
N GLU A 387 -11.08 8.11 -2.45
CA GLU A 387 -10.98 9.53 -2.14
C GLU A 387 -10.09 9.76 -0.92
N PHE A 388 -9.14 10.68 -1.05
CA PHE A 388 -8.23 11.02 0.04
C PHE A 388 -8.96 11.70 1.18
N GLY A 389 -8.84 11.16 2.40
CA GLY A 389 -9.48 11.69 3.60
C GLY A 389 -10.88 11.11 3.88
N VAL A 390 -11.43 10.30 2.99
CA VAL A 390 -12.66 9.53 3.21
C VAL A 390 -12.28 8.10 3.57
N PRO A 391 -12.67 7.56 4.74
CA PRO A 391 -12.44 6.15 5.05
C PRO A 391 -13.11 5.29 3.97
N PRO A 392 -12.45 4.23 3.45
CA PRO A 392 -13.11 3.31 2.57
C PRO A 392 -14.35 2.74 3.26
N LEU A 393 -15.45 2.65 2.56
CA LEU A 393 -16.70 2.07 3.04
C LEU A 393 -16.45 0.61 3.43
N GLY A 394 -15.99 0.39 4.64
CA GLY A 394 -15.91 -0.92 5.27
C GLY A 394 -17.31 -1.36 5.65
N GLY A 395 -17.97 -2.05 4.76
CA GLY A 395 -19.28 -2.63 4.97
C GLY A 395 -19.60 -3.63 3.88
N SER A 396 -20.29 -4.71 4.23
CA SER A 396 -20.83 -5.72 3.34
C SER A 396 -21.91 -5.11 2.40
N GLY A 397 -21.47 -4.24 1.49
CA GLY A 397 -22.33 -3.58 0.50
C GLY A 397 -22.14 -4.24 -0.87
N ARG A 398 -23.24 -4.48 -1.58
CA ARG A 398 -23.23 -4.82 -3.01
C ARG A 398 -22.43 -3.76 -3.77
N LEU A 399 -21.53 -4.21 -4.62
CA LEU A 399 -20.80 -3.36 -5.57
C LEU A 399 -21.85 -2.74 -6.53
N GLU A 400 -22.14 -1.46 -6.38
CA GLU A 400 -22.75 -0.70 -7.46
C GLU A 400 -21.65 -0.43 -8.51
N THR A 401 -21.79 -1.08 -9.65
CA THR A 401 -21.06 -0.79 -10.87
C THR A 401 -21.63 0.51 -11.43
N ASP A 402 -20.73 1.45 -11.80
CA ASP A 402 -21.01 2.69 -12.51
C ASP A 402 -21.33 3.94 -11.66
N ALA A 403 -20.36 4.41 -10.90
CA ALA A 403 -20.31 5.82 -10.51
C ALA A 403 -19.20 6.53 -11.33
N GLU A 404 -19.63 7.46 -12.21
CA GLU A 404 -18.70 8.41 -12.83
C GLU A 404 -17.97 9.25 -11.76
N PRO A 405 -16.67 9.58 -11.97
CA PRO A 405 -15.96 10.42 -11.03
C PRO A 405 -16.60 11.81 -10.96
N PRO A 406 -16.71 12.43 -9.75
CA PRO A 406 -17.29 13.75 -9.60
C PRO A 406 -16.47 14.80 -10.37
N LYS A 407 -17.15 15.61 -11.17
CA LYS A 407 -16.61 16.73 -11.91
C LYS A 407 -16.36 17.91 -10.97
N GLY A 408 -15.10 18.36 -10.90
CA GLY A 408 -14.76 19.75 -10.66
C GLY A 408 -14.89 20.31 -9.24
N GLY A 409 -13.79 20.22 -8.48
CA GLY A 409 -13.52 21.15 -7.37
C GLY A 409 -12.31 22.01 -7.71
N THR A 410 -12.34 23.29 -7.34
CA THR A 410 -11.22 24.23 -7.51
C THR A 410 -9.96 23.73 -6.76
N PRO A 411 -8.74 23.89 -7.30
CA PRO A 411 -7.52 23.26 -6.78
C PRO A 411 -7.03 23.69 -5.38
N ASN A 412 -7.68 24.65 -4.73
CA ASN A 412 -7.13 25.34 -3.55
C ASN A 412 -7.63 24.86 -2.16
N GLU A 413 -8.53 23.88 -2.07
CA GLU A 413 -9.10 23.47 -0.75
C GLU A 413 -8.91 21.98 -0.40
N ALA A 414 -8.09 21.24 -1.12
CA ALA A 414 -7.91 19.82 -0.84
C ALA A 414 -6.90 19.60 0.30
N PRO A 415 -7.17 18.68 1.25
CA PRO A 415 -6.28 18.41 2.36
C PRO A 415 -4.89 17.99 1.88
N ASN A 416 -3.87 18.63 2.45
CA ASN A 416 -2.46 18.36 2.20
C ASN A 416 -2.05 17.04 2.86
N CYS A 417 -1.42 16.11 2.13
CA CYS A 417 -1.01 14.82 2.71
C CYS A 417 0.23 14.91 3.61
N GLY A 418 0.95 16.03 3.62
CA GLY A 418 2.18 16.23 4.41
C GLY A 418 3.35 15.28 4.10
N ALA A 419 3.23 14.45 3.05
CA ALA A 419 4.19 13.38 2.76
C ALA A 419 4.40 13.15 1.25
N CYS A 420 4.33 14.18 0.43
CA CYS A 420 4.80 14.15 -0.94
C CYS A 420 5.49 15.46 -1.31
N ASP A 421 6.32 15.45 -2.33
CA ASP A 421 7.07 16.61 -2.79
C ASP A 421 6.18 17.85 -3.02
N ASN A 422 5.04 17.69 -3.69
CA ASN A 422 4.12 18.80 -3.98
C ASN A 422 3.44 19.37 -2.72
N CYS A 423 3.26 18.55 -1.66
CA CYS A 423 2.69 19.01 -0.40
C CYS A 423 3.73 19.59 0.56
N LEU A 424 4.94 19.01 0.59
CA LEU A 424 6.05 19.45 1.43
C LEU A 424 6.69 20.74 0.93
N SER A 425 6.73 20.93 -0.37
CA SER A 425 7.25 22.11 -1.05
C SER A 425 6.23 22.58 -2.10
N PRO A 426 5.12 23.21 -1.67
CA PRO A 426 4.13 23.75 -2.60
C PRO A 426 4.84 24.65 -3.61
N ARG A 427 4.60 24.41 -4.89
CA ARG A 427 5.22 25.20 -5.94
C ARG A 427 4.67 26.62 -5.88
N GLU A 428 5.54 27.59 -5.75
CA GLU A 428 5.15 28.98 -5.90
C GLU A 428 4.58 29.19 -7.31
N THR A 429 3.44 29.83 -7.37
CA THR A 429 2.82 30.19 -8.65
C THR A 429 3.11 31.65 -8.97
N PHE A 430 3.24 31.95 -10.22
CA PHE A 430 3.41 33.30 -10.72
C PHE A 430 2.54 33.56 -11.97
N ASP A 431 2.28 34.83 -12.27
CA ASP A 431 1.58 35.19 -13.50
C ASP A 431 2.53 35.00 -14.69
N GLY A 432 2.40 33.83 -15.32
CA GLY A 432 3.19 33.45 -16.49
C GLY A 432 2.52 33.78 -17.83
N THR A 433 1.47 34.62 -17.84
CA THR A 433 0.66 34.90 -19.03
C THR A 433 1.51 35.35 -20.22
N VAL A 434 2.46 36.26 -20.00
CA VAL A 434 3.34 36.77 -21.09
C VAL A 434 4.25 35.64 -21.62
N ALA A 435 4.87 34.87 -20.72
CA ALA A 435 5.74 33.78 -21.13
C ALA A 435 4.95 32.67 -21.87
N ALA A 436 3.77 32.33 -21.37
CA ALA A 436 2.87 31.39 -22.03
C ALA A 436 2.48 31.85 -23.42
N GLN A 437 2.12 33.13 -23.56
CA GLN A 437 1.77 33.71 -24.87
C GLN A 437 2.92 33.70 -25.85
N LYS A 438 4.14 34.04 -25.43
CA LYS A 438 5.34 33.95 -26.28
C LYS A 438 5.55 32.52 -26.76
N PHE A 439 5.45 31.55 -25.84
CA PHE A 439 5.65 30.15 -26.18
C PHE A 439 4.59 29.59 -27.13
N LEU A 440 3.30 29.81 -26.80
CA LEU A 440 2.16 29.37 -27.63
C LEU A 440 2.18 30.03 -29.02
N SER A 441 2.49 31.34 -29.08
CA SER A 441 2.67 32.05 -30.36
C SER A 441 3.80 31.47 -31.21
N CYS A 442 4.92 31.10 -30.59
CA CYS A 442 6.04 30.49 -31.30
C CYS A 442 5.64 29.14 -31.91
N VAL A 443 4.98 28.26 -31.14
CA VAL A 443 4.45 26.97 -31.64
C VAL A 443 3.47 27.20 -32.80
N TYR A 444 2.57 28.16 -32.67
CA TYR A 444 1.59 28.52 -33.70
C TYR A 444 2.27 28.96 -35.01
N ARG A 445 3.20 29.93 -34.95
CA ARG A 445 3.86 30.50 -36.12
C ARG A 445 4.81 29.53 -36.81
N ILE A 446 5.50 28.66 -36.05
CA ILE A 446 6.30 27.58 -36.62
C ILE A 446 5.40 26.68 -37.47
N ARG A 447 4.26 26.24 -36.95
CA ARG A 447 3.33 25.37 -37.66
C ARG A 447 2.68 26.06 -38.88
N GLU A 448 2.38 27.33 -38.76
CA GLU A 448 1.84 28.14 -39.87
C GLU A 448 2.84 28.22 -41.05
N LYS A 449 4.14 28.45 -40.74
CA LYS A 449 5.19 28.58 -41.76
C LYS A 449 5.57 27.24 -42.41
N THR A 450 5.78 26.22 -41.61
CA THR A 450 6.34 24.93 -42.10
C THR A 450 5.31 23.84 -42.38
N ARG A 451 4.03 24.02 -41.94
CA ARG A 451 2.94 23.07 -42.05
C ARG A 451 3.15 21.76 -41.23
N PHE A 452 4.23 21.67 -40.47
CA PHE A 452 4.49 20.58 -39.54
C PHE A 452 4.85 21.13 -38.16
N GLY A 453 4.68 20.26 -37.12
CA GLY A 453 5.07 20.58 -35.74
C GLY A 453 6.54 20.28 -35.48
N VAL A 454 7.11 20.92 -34.47
CA VAL A 454 8.50 20.72 -34.03
C VAL A 454 8.54 20.34 -32.56
N GLY A 455 9.66 19.76 -32.12
CA GLY A 455 9.85 19.37 -30.72
C GLY A 455 10.12 20.56 -29.79
N LEU A 456 9.96 20.34 -28.48
CA LEU A 456 10.14 21.35 -27.43
C LEU A 456 11.46 22.15 -27.58
N ASN A 457 12.57 21.44 -27.76
CA ASN A 457 13.89 22.07 -27.85
C ASN A 457 14.02 23.04 -29.04
N HIS A 458 13.40 22.72 -30.16
CA HIS A 458 13.45 23.60 -31.33
C HIS A 458 12.61 24.87 -31.13
N VAL A 459 11.46 24.77 -30.45
CA VAL A 459 10.68 25.97 -30.06
C VAL A 459 11.52 26.88 -29.16
N ILE A 460 12.27 26.28 -28.21
CA ILE A 460 13.16 27.02 -27.32
C ILE A 460 14.31 27.68 -28.09
N GLU A 461 14.90 27.00 -29.09
CA GLU A 461 15.93 27.58 -29.96
C GLU A 461 15.42 28.81 -30.70
N VAL A 462 14.20 28.76 -31.22
CA VAL A 462 13.57 29.92 -31.90
C VAL A 462 13.29 31.04 -30.88
N LEU A 463 12.72 30.75 -29.73
CA LEU A 463 12.43 31.74 -28.68
C LEU A 463 13.67 32.46 -28.18
N THR A 464 14.76 31.71 -27.95
CA THR A 464 16.01 32.27 -27.46
C THR A 464 16.87 32.93 -28.57
N GLY A 465 16.48 32.82 -29.82
CA GLY A 465 17.22 33.36 -30.94
C GLY A 465 18.52 32.58 -31.21
N ALA A 466 18.50 31.27 -31.05
CA ALA A 466 19.67 30.42 -31.29
C ALA A 466 19.90 30.22 -32.77
N ASP A 467 21.17 30.46 -33.18
CA ASP A 467 21.60 30.26 -34.58
C ASP A 467 22.02 28.79 -34.78
N THR A 468 21.04 27.93 -35.08
CA THR A 468 21.27 26.49 -35.35
C THR A 468 21.00 26.14 -36.80
N GLU A 469 21.63 25.08 -37.31
CA GLU A 469 21.41 24.58 -38.67
C GLU A 469 19.92 24.34 -38.99
N LYS A 470 19.16 23.81 -38.00
CA LYS A 470 17.72 23.57 -38.15
C LYS A 470 16.90 24.82 -38.24
N VAL A 471 17.25 25.86 -37.46
CA VAL A 471 16.58 27.17 -37.50
C VAL A 471 16.76 27.79 -38.88
N ARG A 472 17.99 27.78 -39.40
CA ARG A 472 18.31 28.29 -40.75
C ARG A 472 17.66 27.46 -41.86
N LYS A 473 17.73 26.13 -41.79
CA LYS A 473 17.15 25.23 -42.79
C LYS A 473 15.67 25.45 -43.01
N TRP A 474 14.92 25.83 -41.98
CA TRP A 474 13.49 26.05 -42.05
C TRP A 474 13.11 27.55 -42.05
N ASN A 475 14.07 28.43 -42.17
CA ASN A 475 13.93 29.89 -42.15
C ASN A 475 13.15 30.41 -40.93
N HIS A 476 13.35 29.77 -39.75
CA HIS A 476 12.67 30.16 -38.53
C HIS A 476 13.26 31.43 -37.90
N GLU A 477 14.45 31.87 -38.28
CA GLU A 477 15.03 33.17 -37.94
C GLU A 477 14.20 34.36 -38.46
N GLN A 478 13.35 34.14 -39.46
CA GLN A 478 12.46 35.16 -40.02
C GLN A 478 11.13 35.26 -39.27
N LEU A 479 10.85 34.37 -38.31
CA LEU A 479 9.63 34.42 -37.53
C LEU A 479 9.66 35.63 -36.59
N SER A 480 8.52 36.31 -36.44
CA SER A 480 8.39 37.40 -35.46
C SER A 480 8.56 36.93 -33.99
N THR A 481 8.59 35.64 -33.80
CA THR A 481 8.85 35.02 -32.49
C THR A 481 10.30 34.58 -32.29
N TYR A 482 11.18 34.85 -33.26
CA TYR A 482 12.60 34.56 -33.13
C TYR A 482 13.26 35.55 -32.17
N GLY A 483 13.88 35.05 -31.13
CA GLY A 483 14.59 35.84 -30.13
C GLY A 483 13.74 36.71 -29.19
N ILE A 484 12.40 36.53 -29.17
CA ILE A 484 11.52 37.29 -28.26
C ILE A 484 11.56 36.80 -26.82
N GLY A 485 12.20 35.66 -26.57
CA GLY A 485 12.28 35.00 -25.28
C GLY A 485 13.68 35.01 -24.65
N LYS A 486 14.49 36.05 -24.92
CA LYS A 486 15.85 36.14 -24.36
C LYS A 486 15.91 36.41 -22.87
N GLU A 487 14.79 36.80 -22.25
CA GLU A 487 14.66 37.06 -20.82
C GLU A 487 14.73 35.79 -19.98
N HIS A 488 14.44 34.62 -20.57
CA HIS A 488 14.54 33.32 -19.87
C HIS A 488 15.62 32.45 -20.50
N GLY A 489 16.33 31.72 -19.64
CA GLY A 489 17.28 30.69 -20.07
C GLY A 489 16.60 29.47 -20.69
N ARG A 490 17.37 28.66 -21.44
CA ARG A 490 16.87 27.41 -22.05
C ARG A 490 16.22 26.46 -21.03
N PRO A 491 16.77 26.28 -19.80
CA PRO A 491 16.13 25.42 -18.76
C PRO A 491 14.78 25.96 -18.30
N GLU A 492 14.63 27.27 -18.16
CA GLU A 492 13.38 27.92 -17.76
C GLU A 492 12.31 27.81 -18.85
N TRP A 493 12.66 28.07 -20.11
CA TRP A 493 11.75 27.84 -21.24
C TRP A 493 11.34 26.39 -21.36
N ALA A 494 12.22 25.43 -21.05
CA ALA A 494 11.88 24.02 -21.02
C ALA A 494 10.90 23.69 -19.88
N ALA A 495 11.04 24.34 -18.73
CA ALA A 495 10.09 24.21 -17.63
C ALA A 495 8.73 24.80 -17.99
N ILE A 496 8.70 26.02 -18.57
CA ILE A 496 7.47 26.67 -19.04
C ILE A 496 6.76 25.83 -20.11
N GLY A 497 7.49 25.32 -21.10
CA GLY A 497 6.90 24.49 -22.16
C GLY A 497 6.28 23.19 -21.61
N ARG A 498 6.95 22.53 -20.66
CA ARG A 498 6.40 21.35 -19.98
C ARG A 498 5.16 21.69 -19.15
N GLU A 499 5.18 22.84 -18.48
CA GLU A 499 4.04 23.30 -17.70
C GLU A 499 2.82 23.59 -18.58
N LEU A 500 3.02 24.19 -19.78
CA LEU A 500 1.95 24.41 -20.75
C LEU A 500 1.37 23.11 -21.31
N ILE A 501 2.21 22.07 -21.45
CA ILE A 501 1.73 20.71 -21.78
C ILE A 501 0.88 20.16 -20.63
N ARG A 502 1.34 20.29 -19.40
CA ARG A 502 0.64 19.86 -18.20
C ARG A 502 -0.71 20.55 -18.00
N LEU A 503 -0.76 21.86 -18.25
CA LEU A 503 -1.99 22.66 -18.19
C LEU A 503 -2.96 22.37 -19.35
N GLY A 504 -2.58 21.52 -20.28
CA GLY A 504 -3.40 21.16 -21.43
C GLY A 504 -3.45 22.22 -22.54
N HIS A 505 -2.62 23.26 -22.50
CA HIS A 505 -2.52 24.26 -23.57
C HIS A 505 -1.74 23.74 -24.78
N LEU A 506 -0.83 22.80 -24.55
CA LEU A 506 -0.06 22.10 -25.58
C LEU A 506 -0.26 20.60 -25.44
N ARG A 507 -0.19 19.89 -26.56
CA ARG A 507 -0.14 18.45 -26.64
C ARG A 507 1.17 18.03 -27.30
N GLN A 508 1.83 17.05 -26.74
CA GLN A 508 2.99 16.42 -27.34
C GLN A 508 2.56 15.14 -28.07
N THR A 509 2.85 15.04 -29.37
CA THR A 509 2.47 13.87 -30.16
C THR A 509 3.43 12.71 -29.92
N SER A 510 2.90 11.47 -29.95
CA SER A 510 3.65 10.23 -29.71
C SER A 510 4.16 9.55 -31.02
N GLY A 511 4.30 10.28 -32.12
CA GLY A 511 4.80 9.75 -33.41
C GLY A 511 6.31 9.52 -33.43
N LYS A 512 6.85 9.12 -34.60
CA LYS A 512 8.29 8.90 -34.86
C LYS A 512 9.15 10.10 -34.43
N PHE A 513 8.57 11.29 -34.46
CA PHE A 513 9.13 12.52 -33.93
C PHE A 513 8.10 13.12 -32.96
N SER A 514 8.49 13.35 -31.73
CA SER A 514 7.68 14.00 -30.71
C SER A 514 7.59 15.50 -31.01
N VAL A 515 6.43 15.99 -31.47
CA VAL A 515 6.22 17.40 -31.82
C VAL A 515 5.15 18.01 -30.93
N LEU A 516 5.22 19.35 -30.75
CA LEU A 516 4.25 20.12 -30.01
C LEU A 516 3.10 20.61 -30.92
N GLU A 517 1.89 20.46 -30.41
CA GLU A 517 0.67 20.97 -31.03
C GLU A 517 -0.14 21.80 -30.03
N LEU A 518 -0.73 22.89 -30.52
CA LEU A 518 -1.70 23.65 -29.74
C LEU A 518 -3.00 22.86 -29.59
N THR A 519 -3.54 22.83 -28.38
CA THR A 519 -4.89 22.34 -28.11
C THR A 519 -5.92 23.46 -28.36
N ASN A 520 -7.21 23.10 -28.29
CA ASN A 520 -8.28 24.11 -28.34
C ASN A 520 -8.17 25.14 -27.19
N ASP A 521 -7.80 24.66 -26.00
CA ASP A 521 -7.55 25.53 -24.83
C ASP A 521 -6.31 26.41 -25.02
N GLY A 522 -5.25 25.87 -25.60
CA GLY A 522 -4.07 26.65 -25.95
C GLY A 522 -4.37 27.75 -26.99
N LEU A 523 -5.17 27.43 -27.99
CA LEU A 523 -5.63 28.45 -28.99
C LEU A 523 -6.53 29.51 -28.35
N ALA A 524 -7.42 29.10 -27.42
CA ALA A 524 -8.26 30.04 -26.68
C ALA A 524 -7.42 30.93 -25.76
N ALA A 525 -6.46 30.36 -25.03
CA ALA A 525 -5.53 31.10 -24.17
C ALA A 525 -4.73 32.14 -24.99
N LEU A 526 -4.28 31.75 -26.18
CA LEU A 526 -3.55 32.66 -27.09
C LEU A 526 -4.43 33.79 -27.64
N LYS A 527 -5.64 33.47 -28.16
CA LYS A 527 -6.54 34.44 -28.78
C LYS A 527 -7.21 35.39 -27.78
N GLN A 528 -7.64 34.87 -26.64
CA GLN A 528 -8.39 35.61 -25.60
C GLN A 528 -7.49 36.25 -24.54
N ARG A 529 -6.16 36.08 -24.65
CA ARG A 529 -5.18 36.54 -23.66
C ARG A 529 -5.56 36.13 -22.22
N ARG A 530 -6.04 34.87 -22.06
CA ARG A 530 -6.42 34.38 -20.75
C ARG A 530 -5.21 34.38 -19.82
N LYS A 531 -5.44 34.71 -18.56
CA LYS A 531 -4.42 34.62 -17.52
C LYS A 531 -3.95 33.16 -17.38
N VAL A 532 -2.64 32.95 -17.48
CA VAL A 532 -2.01 31.64 -17.31
C VAL A 532 -1.11 31.70 -16.09
N THR A 533 -1.49 30.94 -15.06
CA THR A 533 -0.69 30.80 -13.85
C THR A 533 0.30 29.65 -14.05
N LEU A 534 1.59 29.93 -13.94
CA LEU A 534 2.68 28.96 -14.04
C LEU A 534 3.30 28.71 -12.67
N THR A 535 3.90 27.53 -12.49
CA THR A 535 4.64 27.16 -11.28
C THR A 535 6.13 27.43 -11.44
N LYS A 536 6.78 27.99 -10.42
CA LYS A 536 8.24 28.14 -10.41
C LYS A 536 8.96 26.80 -10.26
N PRO A 537 10.13 26.62 -10.87
CA PRO A 537 10.98 25.45 -10.59
C PRO A 537 11.35 25.43 -9.09
N VAL A 538 11.35 24.23 -8.49
CA VAL A 538 11.70 24.08 -7.06
C VAL A 538 13.18 24.31 -6.87
N THR A 539 13.54 25.31 -6.06
CA THR A 539 14.92 25.63 -5.66
C THR A 539 15.15 25.60 -4.13
N ALA A 540 14.12 25.20 -3.36
CA ALA A 540 14.16 25.30 -1.90
C ALA A 540 14.80 24.08 -1.23
N PRO A 541 15.58 24.26 -0.12
CA PRO A 541 16.08 23.16 0.70
C PRO A 541 14.95 22.45 1.45
N GLU A 542 15.11 21.14 1.63
CA GLU A 542 14.15 20.28 2.30
C GLU A 542 14.01 20.64 3.79
N SER A 543 12.79 20.94 4.25
CA SER A 543 12.49 20.98 5.67
C SER A 543 12.49 19.56 6.25
N LYS A 544 13.10 19.37 7.43
CA LYS A 544 12.98 18.12 8.19
C LYS A 544 11.53 18.00 8.68
N VAL A 545 10.79 17.07 8.11
CA VAL A 545 9.40 16.78 8.49
C VAL A 545 9.36 15.53 9.36
N HIS A 546 8.60 15.56 10.44
CA HIS A 546 8.26 14.37 11.24
C HIS A 546 7.59 13.33 10.33
N ARG A 547 8.16 12.13 10.24
CA ARG A 547 7.68 11.06 9.36
C ARG A 547 6.73 10.15 10.14
N ALA A 548 5.55 9.89 9.60
CA ALA A 548 4.60 8.96 10.20
C ALA A 548 5.24 7.55 10.34
N GLY A 549 5.12 6.93 11.53
CA GLY A 549 5.65 5.61 11.83
C GLY A 549 7.10 5.61 12.39
N GLU A 550 7.70 6.77 12.63
CA GLU A 550 9.03 6.85 13.25
C GLU A 550 8.97 6.43 14.73
N ILE A 551 9.83 5.47 15.12
CA ILE A 551 10.00 5.05 16.52
C ILE A 551 11.28 5.68 17.05
N ALA A 552 11.15 6.65 17.95
CA ALA A 552 12.28 7.16 18.69
C ALA A 552 12.80 6.07 19.65
N CYS A 553 14.09 5.79 19.61
CA CYS A 553 14.74 4.79 20.45
C CYS A 553 16.22 5.13 20.67
N ASP A 554 16.88 4.41 21.54
CA ASP A 554 18.32 4.48 21.71
C ASP A 554 19.03 3.89 20.47
N GLU A 555 19.53 4.76 19.61
CA GLU A 555 20.17 4.35 18.34
C GLU A 555 21.46 3.54 18.57
N VAL A 556 22.17 3.74 19.70
CA VAL A 556 23.37 2.97 20.03
C VAL A 556 22.99 1.54 20.40
N LEU A 557 21.99 1.38 21.26
CA LEU A 557 21.45 0.06 21.60
C LEU A 557 20.83 -0.61 20.40
N PHE A 558 20.07 0.12 19.60
CA PHE A 558 19.48 -0.41 18.36
C PHE A 558 20.55 -0.98 17.41
N ASP A 559 21.65 -0.25 17.20
CA ASP A 559 22.77 -0.72 16.35
C ASP A 559 23.44 -1.99 16.95
N ARG A 560 23.56 -2.10 18.29
CA ARG A 560 24.08 -3.31 18.97
C ARG A 560 23.13 -4.50 18.77
N LEU A 561 21.85 -4.34 19.03
CA LEU A 561 20.82 -5.37 18.83
C LEU A 561 20.73 -5.80 17.35
N ARG A 562 20.93 -4.86 16.41
CA ARG A 562 20.98 -5.16 14.98
C ARG A 562 22.17 -6.05 14.62
N LYS A 563 23.35 -5.82 15.21
CA LYS A 563 24.53 -6.68 15.03
C LYS A 563 24.29 -8.07 15.59
N LEU A 564 23.76 -8.16 16.82
CA LEU A 564 23.41 -9.42 17.47
C LEU A 564 22.40 -10.21 16.63
N ARG A 565 21.35 -9.55 16.15
CA ARG A 565 20.37 -10.15 15.24
C ARG A 565 21.02 -10.72 13.99
N LYS A 566 21.95 -9.98 13.37
CA LYS A 566 22.68 -10.42 12.16
C LYS A 566 23.48 -11.68 12.47
N GLN A 567 24.23 -11.71 13.57
CA GLN A 567 25.00 -12.88 13.99
C GLN A 567 24.10 -14.12 14.15
N LEU A 568 23.01 -14.02 14.92
CA LEU A 568 22.06 -15.12 15.11
C LEU A 568 21.37 -15.57 13.84
N ALA A 569 21.13 -14.64 12.91
CA ALA A 569 20.54 -14.96 11.61
C ALA A 569 21.54 -15.76 10.73
N ASP A 570 22.81 -15.37 10.72
CA ASP A 570 23.87 -16.07 9.98
C ASP A 570 24.11 -17.49 10.56
N GLU A 571 24.16 -17.64 11.89
CA GLU A 571 24.26 -18.95 12.57
C GLU A 571 23.12 -19.90 12.22
N ARG A 572 21.91 -19.35 12.07
CA ARG A 572 20.68 -20.12 11.75
C ARG A 572 20.41 -20.24 10.26
N ASN A 573 21.27 -19.65 9.43
CA ASN A 573 21.13 -19.61 7.97
C ASN A 573 19.77 -19.04 7.50
N VAL A 574 19.26 -17.98 8.17
CA VAL A 574 17.98 -17.31 7.85
C VAL A 574 18.18 -15.80 7.65
N PRO A 575 17.30 -15.12 6.91
CA PRO A 575 17.29 -13.65 6.82
C PRO A 575 17.14 -12.97 8.19
N ALA A 576 17.82 -11.85 8.40
CA ALA A 576 17.85 -11.14 9.68
C ALA A 576 16.46 -10.77 10.23
N TYR A 577 15.51 -10.40 9.37
CA TYR A 577 14.15 -10.04 9.77
C TYR A 577 13.30 -11.24 10.25
N ILE A 578 13.69 -12.47 9.95
CA ILE A 578 13.06 -13.69 10.47
C ILE A 578 13.34 -13.82 11.98
N VAL A 579 14.54 -13.45 12.43
CA VAL A 579 14.88 -13.38 13.85
C VAL A 579 14.01 -12.32 14.52
N PHE A 580 14.20 -11.05 14.21
CA PHE A 580 13.34 -9.93 14.64
C PHE A 580 13.28 -8.82 13.58
N SER A 581 12.11 -8.17 13.48
CA SER A 581 11.95 -6.98 12.63
C SER A 581 12.68 -5.76 13.22
N ASP A 582 12.94 -4.73 12.41
CA ASP A 582 13.48 -3.46 12.91
C ASP A 582 12.55 -2.79 13.92
N VAL A 583 11.22 -2.97 13.77
CA VAL A 583 10.22 -2.50 14.73
C VAL A 583 10.46 -3.14 16.11
N ALA A 584 10.62 -4.47 16.16
CA ALA A 584 10.90 -5.17 17.41
C ALA A 584 12.19 -4.69 18.07
N LEU A 585 13.27 -4.53 17.30
CA LEU A 585 14.54 -4.02 17.82
C LEU A 585 14.45 -2.58 18.31
N ARG A 586 13.71 -1.71 17.60
CA ARG A 586 13.46 -0.33 18.05
C ARG A 586 12.63 -0.28 19.33
N GLN A 587 11.61 -1.14 19.46
CA GLN A 587 10.87 -1.27 20.71
C GLN A 587 11.77 -1.76 21.85
N MET A 588 12.61 -2.79 21.65
CA MET A 588 13.57 -3.26 22.63
C MET A 588 14.54 -2.14 23.07
N ALA A 589 15.05 -1.34 22.10
CA ALA A 589 15.96 -0.23 22.37
C ALA A 589 15.27 1.00 23.00
N ARG A 590 13.97 1.08 22.97
CA ARG A 590 13.16 2.11 23.62
C ARG A 590 12.74 1.70 25.03
N ASP A 591 12.20 0.47 25.16
CA ASP A 591 11.52 0.00 26.37
C ASP A 591 12.51 -0.69 27.34
N TYR A 592 13.70 -1.07 26.88
CA TYR A 592 14.76 -1.75 27.64
C TYR A 592 14.23 -2.90 28.51
N PRO A 593 13.59 -3.93 27.93
CA PRO A 593 13.00 -5.03 28.68
C PRO A 593 14.07 -5.73 29.53
N ALA A 594 13.76 -5.93 30.84
CA ALA A 594 14.66 -6.55 31.83
C ALA A 594 14.22 -7.95 32.25
N SER A 595 13.08 -8.42 31.79
CA SER A 595 12.51 -9.74 32.10
C SER A 595 11.85 -10.37 30.88
N GLU A 596 11.72 -11.72 30.88
CA GLU A 596 10.97 -12.43 29.84
C GLU A 596 9.54 -11.89 29.68
N ARG A 597 8.89 -11.51 30.79
CA ARG A 597 7.54 -10.95 30.78
C ARG A 597 7.47 -9.61 30.02
N GLU A 598 8.46 -8.75 30.19
CA GLU A 598 8.56 -7.48 29.47
C GLU A 598 8.95 -7.72 28.00
N PHE A 599 9.88 -8.62 27.77
CA PHE A 599 10.32 -9.00 26.42
C PHE A 599 9.17 -9.60 25.60
N ALA A 600 8.29 -10.39 26.22
CA ALA A 600 7.09 -10.94 25.59
C ALA A 600 6.06 -9.88 25.15
N ARG A 601 6.16 -8.63 25.63
CA ARG A 601 5.29 -7.53 25.20
C ARG A 601 5.73 -6.90 23.89
N ILE A 602 6.98 -7.10 23.50
CA ILE A 602 7.54 -6.57 22.24
C ILE A 602 6.78 -7.18 21.05
N SER A 603 6.44 -6.32 20.09
CA SER A 603 5.71 -6.75 18.88
C SER A 603 6.54 -7.72 18.04
N GLY A 604 5.95 -8.83 17.62
CA GLY A 604 6.63 -9.87 16.84
C GLY A 604 7.43 -10.88 17.67
N VAL A 605 7.37 -10.82 19.01
CA VAL A 605 7.90 -11.83 19.92
C VAL A 605 6.80 -12.85 20.24
N GLY A 606 6.83 -14.00 19.56
CA GLY A 606 6.00 -15.18 19.85
C GLY A 606 6.69 -16.12 20.82
N GLU A 607 5.94 -17.10 21.36
CA GLU A 607 6.44 -18.05 22.40
C GLU A 607 7.71 -18.81 22.00
N LYS A 608 7.81 -19.25 20.74
CA LYS A 608 8.98 -19.96 20.24
C LYS A 608 10.23 -19.07 20.27
N LYS A 609 10.12 -17.84 19.77
CA LYS A 609 11.24 -16.89 19.76
C LYS A 609 11.65 -16.45 21.16
N LEU A 610 10.68 -16.24 22.05
CA LEU A 610 10.95 -15.94 23.46
C LEU A 610 11.84 -17.03 24.09
N ARG A 611 11.44 -18.29 23.94
CA ARG A 611 12.14 -19.43 24.52
C ARG A 611 13.51 -19.70 23.87
N GLU A 612 13.67 -19.51 22.55
CA GLU A 612 14.89 -19.89 21.83
C GLU A 612 15.97 -18.80 21.81
N ILE A 613 15.59 -17.52 21.84
CA ILE A 613 16.50 -16.39 21.65
C ILE A 613 16.25 -15.21 22.58
N GLY A 614 15.21 -15.25 23.41
CA GLY A 614 14.85 -14.14 24.32
C GLY A 614 15.99 -13.81 25.28
N ASP A 615 16.59 -14.82 25.90
CA ASP A 615 17.68 -14.66 26.89
C ASP A 615 18.89 -13.95 26.32
N VAL A 616 19.24 -14.24 25.05
CA VAL A 616 20.42 -13.64 24.41
C VAL A 616 20.24 -12.12 24.23
N PHE A 617 19.04 -11.69 23.85
CA PHE A 617 18.71 -10.27 23.70
C PHE A 617 18.59 -9.56 25.05
N LEU A 618 17.98 -10.22 26.06
CA LEU A 618 17.91 -9.68 27.41
C LEU A 618 19.29 -9.50 28.02
N ALA A 619 20.21 -10.45 27.83
CA ALA A 619 21.60 -10.35 28.29
C ALA A 619 22.35 -9.19 27.63
N GLU A 620 22.16 -8.96 26.31
CA GLU A 620 22.78 -7.84 25.60
C GLU A 620 22.25 -6.50 26.09
N ILE A 621 20.94 -6.38 26.33
CA ILE A 621 20.33 -5.16 26.89
C ILE A 621 20.84 -4.90 28.31
N ALA A 622 20.90 -5.94 29.16
CA ALA A 622 21.45 -5.82 30.51
C ALA A 622 22.91 -5.40 30.51
N THR A 623 23.74 -5.95 29.62
CA THR A 623 25.14 -5.58 29.44
C THR A 623 25.28 -4.12 29.00
N TYR A 624 24.44 -3.69 28.08
CA TYR A 624 24.43 -2.29 27.64
C TYR A 624 24.11 -1.33 28.77
N LEU A 625 23.12 -1.65 29.60
CA LEU A 625 22.67 -0.81 30.72
C LEU A 625 23.67 -0.71 31.87
N GLN A 626 24.70 -1.58 31.94
CA GLN A 626 25.78 -1.44 32.94
C GLN A 626 26.64 -0.19 32.73
N THR A 627 26.76 0.24 31.49
CA THR A 627 27.63 1.38 31.12
C THR A 627 26.88 2.58 30.55
N ASN A 628 25.58 2.41 30.23
CA ASN A 628 24.79 3.48 29.59
C ASN A 628 23.48 3.68 30.36
N PRO A 629 23.11 4.91 30.73
CA PRO A 629 21.84 5.17 31.38
C PRO A 629 20.66 4.99 30.41
N ARG A 630 19.50 4.60 30.93
CA ARG A 630 18.27 4.57 30.13
C ARG A 630 17.93 5.96 29.62
N GLN A 631 17.60 6.07 28.33
CA GLN A 631 17.07 7.28 27.74
C GLN A 631 15.55 7.28 27.90
N ILE A 632 14.97 8.46 28.15
CA ILE A 632 13.51 8.64 28.24
C ILE A 632 13.03 9.21 26.91
N PHE A 633 12.17 8.50 26.24
CA PHE A 633 11.53 8.95 25.00
C PHE A 633 10.13 9.44 25.31
N ALA A 634 9.72 10.56 24.71
CA ALA A 634 8.33 11.02 24.83
C ALA A 634 7.38 9.92 24.38
N ASP A 635 6.26 9.76 25.07
CA ASP A 635 5.18 8.81 24.70
C ASP A 635 4.47 9.30 23.44
N ASP A 636 5.18 9.36 22.34
CA ASP A 636 4.56 9.21 21.03
C ASP A 636 4.18 7.73 20.94
N SER A 637 3.03 7.45 21.54
CA SER A 637 2.41 6.12 21.48
C SER A 637 2.57 5.59 20.07
N PHE A 638 3.05 4.36 19.95
CA PHE A 638 2.94 3.54 18.77
C PHE A 638 1.45 3.31 18.50
N ALA A 639 0.77 4.37 18.15
CA ALA A 639 -0.44 4.28 17.40
C ALA A 639 0.05 3.91 15.98
N ALA A 640 -0.15 2.67 15.57
CA ALA A 640 -0.69 2.44 14.23
C ALA A 640 -1.54 3.66 13.93
N PRO A 641 -1.34 4.43 12.79
CA PRO A 641 -2.01 5.71 12.59
C PRO A 641 -3.39 5.58 13.19
N ALA A 642 -3.60 6.28 14.29
CA ALA A 642 -4.77 6.08 15.13
C ALA A 642 -5.93 6.15 14.15
N PRO A 643 -6.85 5.20 14.16
CA PRO A 643 -8.12 5.44 13.50
C PRO A 643 -8.49 6.83 13.97
N PRO A 644 -8.79 7.79 13.09
CA PRO A 644 -8.80 9.24 13.35
C PRO A 644 -9.37 9.46 14.74
N ALA A 645 -8.62 10.12 15.56
CA ALA A 645 -8.68 10.13 17.04
C ALA A 645 -10.05 9.65 17.55
N ARG A 646 -10.13 8.54 18.27
CA ARG A 646 -11.38 7.98 18.81
C ARG A 646 -12.23 8.98 19.58
N ASN A 647 -11.75 10.21 19.73
CA ASN A 647 -12.45 11.34 20.35
C ASN A 647 -13.20 12.24 19.37
N SER A 648 -13.18 12.03 18.05
CA SER A 648 -14.10 12.74 17.16
C SER A 648 -15.27 11.84 16.81
N LEU A 649 -16.44 12.18 17.35
CA LEU A 649 -17.71 11.62 16.89
C LEU A 649 -17.82 11.80 15.37
N GLY A 650 -18.25 10.77 14.65
CA GLY A 650 -18.55 10.88 13.22
C GLY A 650 -19.61 11.96 12.97
N ASP A 651 -19.59 12.61 11.81
CA ASP A 651 -20.50 13.72 11.52
C ASP A 651 -21.98 13.33 11.67
N SER A 652 -22.32 12.09 11.34
CA SER A 652 -23.68 11.54 11.53
C SER A 652 -24.03 11.43 13.01
N VAL A 653 -23.10 11.02 13.84
CA VAL A 653 -23.29 10.92 15.30
C VAL A 653 -23.38 12.31 15.93
N ARG A 654 -22.53 13.26 15.51
CA ARG A 654 -22.55 14.66 15.95
C ARG A 654 -23.90 15.34 15.59
N ASP A 655 -24.40 15.11 14.39
CA ASP A 655 -25.68 15.69 13.99
C ASP A 655 -26.84 15.11 14.81
N THR A 656 -26.85 13.80 15.07
CA THR A 656 -27.82 13.17 15.99
C THR A 656 -27.72 13.77 17.39
N LEU A 657 -26.51 13.87 17.96
CA LEU A 657 -26.29 14.39 19.30
C LEU A 657 -26.68 15.86 19.42
N ARG A 658 -26.35 16.68 18.40
CA ARG A 658 -26.76 18.09 18.33
C ARG A 658 -28.26 18.24 18.35
N ARG A 659 -28.98 17.50 17.50
CA ARG A 659 -30.46 17.53 17.43
C ARG A 659 -31.10 17.04 18.71
N PHE A 660 -30.54 16.02 19.31
CA PHE A 660 -30.98 15.53 20.60
C PHE A 660 -30.78 16.59 21.70
N ARG A 661 -29.66 17.27 21.73
CA ARG A 661 -29.38 18.38 22.70
C ARG A 661 -30.26 19.59 22.46
N THR A 662 -30.73 19.87 21.25
CA THR A 662 -31.68 20.95 20.96
C THR A 662 -33.14 20.61 21.28
N GLY A 663 -33.41 19.42 21.84
CA GLY A 663 -34.73 19.07 22.37
C GLY A 663 -35.54 18.12 21.49
N GLN A 664 -35.05 17.71 20.31
CA GLN A 664 -35.77 16.76 19.44
C GLN A 664 -35.83 15.37 20.08
N SER A 665 -36.96 14.66 19.91
CA SER A 665 -37.10 13.27 20.35
C SER A 665 -36.35 12.31 19.41
N VAL A 666 -36.09 11.10 19.87
CA VAL A 666 -35.40 10.05 19.07
C VAL A 666 -36.19 9.73 17.82
N GLU A 667 -37.50 9.70 17.93
CA GLU A 667 -38.47 9.43 16.83
C GLU A 667 -38.42 10.57 15.79
N GLN A 668 -38.46 11.82 16.25
CA GLN A 668 -38.34 12.99 15.38
C GLN A 668 -37.03 13.03 14.61
N ILE A 669 -35.91 12.74 15.30
CA ILE A 669 -34.59 12.68 14.67
C ILE A 669 -34.52 11.53 13.64
N ALA A 670 -35.13 10.38 13.94
CA ALA A 670 -35.19 9.24 13.03
C ALA A 670 -35.99 9.57 11.76
N GLU A 671 -37.14 10.19 11.90
CA GLU A 671 -38.00 10.59 10.80
C GLU A 671 -37.37 11.65 9.90
N GLU A 672 -36.88 12.76 10.49
CA GLU A 672 -36.24 13.87 9.75
C GLU A 672 -34.98 13.46 9.01
N ARG A 673 -34.24 12.47 9.55
CA ARG A 673 -32.98 11.98 8.95
C ARG A 673 -33.16 10.74 8.10
N ASN A 674 -34.37 10.22 7.98
CA ASN A 674 -34.67 8.95 7.29
C ASN A 674 -33.82 7.78 7.77
N LEU A 675 -33.65 7.68 9.10
CA LEU A 675 -32.87 6.65 9.78
C LEU A 675 -33.75 5.80 10.68
N THR A 676 -33.32 4.56 10.99
CA THR A 676 -34.06 3.72 11.94
C THR A 676 -33.85 4.18 13.39
N LEU A 677 -34.82 3.94 14.27
CA LEU A 677 -34.66 4.18 15.71
C LEU A 677 -33.44 3.49 16.29
N GLY A 678 -33.16 2.26 15.86
CA GLY A 678 -31.96 1.51 16.25
C GLY A 678 -30.65 2.20 15.86
N THR A 679 -30.61 2.92 14.73
CA THR A 679 -29.46 3.71 14.30
C THR A 679 -29.27 4.95 15.20
N ILE A 680 -30.36 5.64 15.54
CA ILE A 680 -30.28 6.80 16.44
C ILE A 680 -29.86 6.38 17.85
N HIS A 681 -30.42 5.28 18.38
CA HIS A 681 -29.96 4.71 19.65
C HIS A 681 -28.48 4.32 19.60
N GLY A 682 -28.00 3.74 18.48
CA GLY A 682 -26.58 3.44 18.25
C GLY A 682 -25.69 4.67 18.29
N HIS A 683 -26.09 5.77 17.63
CA HIS A 683 -25.38 7.05 17.65
C HIS A 683 -25.28 7.65 19.05
N LEU A 684 -26.37 7.59 19.81
CA LEU A 684 -26.36 8.11 21.19
C LEU A 684 -25.57 7.22 22.15
N THR A 685 -25.60 5.90 21.94
CA THR A 685 -24.73 4.95 22.65
C THR A 685 -23.25 5.27 22.39
N GLU A 686 -22.86 5.44 21.13
CA GLU A 686 -21.49 5.81 20.75
C GLU A 686 -21.08 7.16 21.33
N ALA A 687 -21.97 8.14 21.40
CA ALA A 687 -21.70 9.43 22.03
C ALA A 687 -21.39 9.26 23.54
N ILE A 688 -22.17 8.45 24.25
CA ILE A 688 -21.95 8.17 25.69
C ILE A 688 -20.62 7.42 25.91
N GLU A 689 -20.32 6.40 25.09
CA GLU A 689 -19.07 5.64 25.17
C GLU A 689 -17.83 6.51 24.91
N ARG A 690 -18.02 7.70 24.33
CA ARG A 690 -16.97 8.70 24.09
C ARG A 690 -17.05 9.89 25.07
N ASP A 691 -17.70 9.67 26.18
CA ASP A 691 -17.82 10.65 27.29
C ASP A 691 -18.56 11.95 26.93
N GLU A 692 -19.40 11.91 25.89
CA GLU A 692 -20.26 13.04 25.56
C GLU A 692 -21.52 13.04 26.42
N PRO A 693 -21.89 14.19 27.03
CA PRO A 693 -23.05 14.24 27.91
C PRO A 693 -24.36 14.03 27.17
N VAL A 694 -25.09 12.97 27.55
CA VAL A 694 -26.44 12.65 27.07
C VAL A 694 -27.39 12.55 28.24
N GLU A 695 -28.50 13.28 28.21
CA GLU A 695 -29.48 13.32 29.28
C GLU A 695 -30.29 12.03 29.38
N LEU A 696 -29.89 11.12 30.28
CA LEU A 696 -30.58 9.83 30.49
C LEU A 696 -32.04 9.97 30.93
N LYS A 697 -32.41 11.05 31.60
CA LYS A 697 -33.79 11.31 32.05
C LYS A 697 -34.77 11.46 30.90
N ARG A 698 -34.29 11.68 29.67
CA ARG A 698 -35.14 11.73 28.47
C ARG A 698 -35.48 10.31 27.91
N PHE A 699 -34.74 9.29 28.36
CA PHE A 699 -34.98 7.89 28.01
C PHE A 699 -35.63 7.09 29.10
N PHE A 700 -35.33 7.43 30.36
CA PHE A 700 -35.68 6.63 31.51
C PHE A 700 -36.21 7.50 32.66
N THR A 701 -37.34 7.12 33.24
CA THR A 701 -37.77 7.62 34.51
C THR A 701 -36.84 7.16 35.65
N ASP A 702 -36.81 7.85 36.76
CA ASP A 702 -35.95 7.47 37.90
C ASP A 702 -36.26 6.04 38.39
N THR A 703 -37.53 5.61 38.31
CA THR A 703 -37.97 4.24 38.67
C THR A 703 -37.43 3.19 37.63
N GLU A 704 -37.42 3.52 36.35
CA GLU A 704 -36.86 2.65 35.33
C GLU A 704 -35.35 2.55 35.46
N GLN A 705 -34.64 3.63 35.76
CA GLN A 705 -33.19 3.63 35.99
C GLN A 705 -32.81 2.66 37.12
N GLN A 706 -33.56 2.69 38.24
CA GLN A 706 -33.33 1.75 39.35
C GLN A 706 -33.58 0.29 38.95
N LYS A 707 -34.68 0.02 38.21
CA LYS A 707 -34.98 -1.33 37.72
C LYS A 707 -33.90 -1.86 36.78
N PHE A 708 -33.40 -1.01 35.86
CA PHE A 708 -32.35 -1.42 34.94
C PHE A 708 -31.03 -1.62 35.66
N ALA A 709 -30.64 -0.75 36.59
CA ALA A 709 -29.45 -0.91 37.40
C ALA A 709 -29.44 -2.26 38.13
N ALA A 710 -30.55 -2.60 38.83
CA ALA A 710 -30.70 -3.87 39.52
C ALA A 710 -30.68 -5.08 38.59
N ALA A 711 -31.18 -4.96 37.37
CA ALA A 711 -31.15 -6.01 36.36
C ALA A 711 -29.72 -6.24 35.83
N PHE A 712 -28.95 -5.19 35.61
CA PHE A 712 -27.55 -5.28 35.19
C PHE A 712 -26.63 -5.79 36.32
N GLU A 713 -26.89 -5.42 37.56
CA GLU A 713 -26.14 -5.94 38.71
C GLU A 713 -26.34 -7.46 38.88
N ARG A 714 -27.56 -7.99 38.67
CA ARG A 714 -27.87 -9.42 38.76
C ARG A 714 -27.31 -10.23 37.60
N ASN A 715 -27.36 -9.73 36.36
CA ASN A 715 -27.09 -10.52 35.15
C ASN A 715 -25.73 -10.16 34.51
N GLY A 716 -25.01 -9.15 35.05
CA GLY A 716 -23.76 -8.66 34.50
C GLY A 716 -23.91 -7.78 33.24
N PHE A 717 -22.91 -6.92 32.97
CA PHE A 717 -22.91 -5.99 31.84
C PHE A 717 -22.61 -6.65 30.47
N GLY A 718 -22.17 -7.92 30.47
CA GLY A 718 -21.81 -8.65 29.24
C GLY A 718 -22.96 -9.30 28.51
N ASN A 719 -24.09 -9.58 29.17
CA ASN A 719 -25.20 -10.36 28.60
C ASN A 719 -26.51 -9.57 28.55
N LEU A 720 -26.70 -8.78 27.50
CA LEU A 720 -27.92 -7.98 27.27
C LEU A 720 -29.19 -8.82 27.14
N THR A 721 -29.10 -10.06 26.65
CA THR A 721 -30.27 -10.93 26.50
C THR A 721 -30.82 -11.37 27.85
N ALA A 722 -29.95 -11.75 28.79
CA ALA A 722 -30.37 -12.10 30.15
C ALA A 722 -30.97 -10.91 30.90
N VAL A 723 -30.44 -9.69 30.67
CA VAL A 723 -31.02 -8.46 31.24
C VAL A 723 -32.40 -8.19 30.64
N PHE A 724 -32.57 -8.32 29.32
CA PHE A 724 -33.84 -8.18 28.62
C PHE A 724 -34.91 -9.13 29.15
N GLU A 725 -34.56 -10.41 29.27
CA GLU A 725 -35.46 -11.44 29.84
C GLU A 725 -35.83 -11.15 31.29
N SER A 726 -34.88 -10.71 32.11
CA SER A 726 -35.11 -10.38 33.52
C SER A 726 -36.03 -9.16 33.73
N LEU A 727 -36.15 -8.33 32.70
CA LEU A 727 -37.06 -7.18 32.64
C LEU A 727 -38.43 -7.55 32.02
N GLY A 728 -38.70 -8.82 31.79
CA GLY A 728 -39.97 -9.32 31.25
C GLY A 728 -40.21 -9.00 29.77
N GLY A 729 -39.14 -8.69 29.00
CA GLY A 729 -39.23 -8.36 27.58
C GLY A 729 -39.86 -7.01 27.26
N ALA A 730 -40.13 -6.18 28.24
CA ALA A 730 -40.89 -4.93 28.10
C ALA A 730 -40.01 -3.71 27.69
N CYS A 731 -38.77 -3.91 27.26
CA CYS A 731 -37.86 -2.82 26.92
C CYS A 731 -37.18 -3.01 25.56
N ASP A 732 -36.94 -1.94 24.80
CA ASP A 732 -36.19 -1.98 23.56
C ASP A 732 -34.69 -2.19 23.81
N TYR A 733 -34.06 -3.04 22.99
CA TYR A 733 -32.62 -3.32 23.03
C TYR A 733 -31.75 -2.05 22.85
N GLY A 734 -32.21 -1.06 22.09
CA GLY A 734 -31.53 0.23 21.93
C GLY A 734 -31.43 0.99 23.24
N ARG A 735 -32.52 1.03 24.03
CA ARG A 735 -32.56 1.64 25.36
C ARG A 735 -31.63 0.90 26.36
N LEU A 736 -31.56 -0.42 26.30
CA LEU A 736 -30.65 -1.21 27.12
C LEU A 736 -29.17 -0.92 26.81
N ARG A 737 -28.84 -0.73 25.55
CA ARG A 737 -27.46 -0.33 25.12
C ARG A 737 -27.09 1.04 25.67
N ILE A 738 -27.97 2.05 25.53
CA ILE A 738 -27.77 3.39 26.08
C ILE A 738 -27.53 3.33 27.58
N PHE A 739 -28.35 2.58 28.31
CA PHE A 739 -28.21 2.47 29.77
C PHE A 739 -26.92 1.79 30.18
N ARG A 740 -26.54 0.69 29.51
CA ARG A 740 -25.27 -0.01 29.72
C ARG A 740 -24.08 0.93 29.52
N ALA A 741 -24.03 1.64 28.38
CA ALA A 741 -22.94 2.58 28.08
C ALA A 741 -22.79 3.64 29.19
N ALA A 742 -23.90 4.22 29.64
CA ALA A 742 -23.89 5.23 30.68
C ALA A 742 -23.40 4.70 32.04
N MET A 743 -23.77 3.47 32.39
CA MET A 743 -23.31 2.85 33.63
C MET A 743 -21.83 2.45 33.58
N THR A 744 -21.36 1.97 32.41
CA THR A 744 -19.94 1.63 32.22
C THR A 744 -19.05 2.87 32.34
N VAL A 745 -19.44 3.99 31.73
CA VAL A 745 -18.69 5.26 31.85
C VAL A 745 -18.65 5.75 33.30
N ARG A 746 -19.77 5.68 34.02
CA ARG A 746 -19.82 6.05 35.47
C ARG A 746 -18.91 5.18 36.35
N GLN A 747 -18.83 3.87 36.08
CA GLN A 747 -17.95 2.96 36.82
C GLN A 747 -16.47 3.23 36.54
N THR A 748 -16.12 3.57 35.30
CA THR A 748 -14.74 3.90 34.93
C THR A 748 -14.30 5.25 35.49
N ALA A 749 -15.24 6.21 35.67
CA ALA A 749 -14.96 7.51 36.28
C ALA A 749 -14.85 7.43 37.83
N ALA A 750 -15.35 6.36 38.46
CA ALA A 750 -15.31 6.15 39.92
C ALA A 750 -14.10 5.30 40.36
N GLN A 751 -13.36 4.69 39.44
CA GLN A 751 -12.06 4.01 39.64
C GLN A 751 -10.91 4.95 39.25
#